data_e661ed2a51631d120f26f1451c9d9c32
#
_entry.id   e661ed2a51631d120f26f1451c9d9c32
#
_cell.length_a   1.000
_cell.length_b   1.000
_cell.length_c   1.000
_cell.angle_alpha   90.00
_cell.angle_beta   90.00
_cell.angle_gamma   90.00
#
_symmetry.space_group_name_H-M   'P 1'
#
loop_
_entity.id
_entity.type
_entity.pdbx_description
1 polymer ?
#
loop_
_entity_poly.entity_id
_entity_poly.type
_entity_poly.pdbx_seq_one_letter_code
_entity_poly.pdbx_strand_id
1 'polypeptide(L)'
;MRSTYRLTFAKFGRGVAPAALIVGLMSAPAFAQDAGAAPPAGQTSDPTSVQDQGEQAGEDIIVTGSLLRRTDTETPSPVTILTSDNLAKAGITTASDAIRSISADSAGSIGTGFQTGFSAGGSAVSLRGLGVSSTLVLVDGLRSTNFPINDDGRNAYVDLNSIPFSLIDRIEVLKDGASSTYGADAIGGVVNLILKKQFVGIDGLVEGGIAERGDAGHQRAHLTLGYGDYEASGFNVYINGEYQRDDRVSNHSRGFPYNNQDLTSIGGNDNNSADNSLTTGTPSAVVTRVSQTDLNNPLSGMVGSPLTNQYTTLNLNCPNGSFSQVSAGTNGVGCSYNLVDRYRQIQPLQEKYSLNGRVSLRLSDTIEAYVTGSYSRSYVNITSAFPSSIRNTQPFGAAPAVASSNPGIVLPVYVCTSGNDCANPAAPGRRLNPNNPYAAAFAGDPANGAARIYYLFGDIAAGSERTNEVYRGTLGLTGSLGENTNWRIEGVAARDELELVQHGLLNIAALRTAINTGSYNFVDPSQNSQAVRDALAPDKTTPSHSSLYAADASITTTLTELSGGPLQVAVGGQIRREKLENNNQNVALDTYSLSTASAFGEHTVSAAYFEVDAPVLESLDVNVSGRYDHYSEGFSHFSPKVGVKFTPFRQLAIRGTYSEGFRAPTFAESGPRSQYAGFVTTTPPCVFILQHGGTAQGTGCTANGNPYNLAYSLGRGVAGNPDLKPEISRSFTGGVIFQPTRWLSMTADYYNVRKKDLIVSGPLVGAATAAYYAAANLAAAQAAVAAIGPGYSVNTVDAVDPLFPNALPRVLIINVPYVNANSATTEGIDVAATATFDLTDDVRFTSRVEATHIFRYDLVTSAGTQRYAGTLGPYDLSSGNGTPDWRGNWQNTLEIGDFSLSATAFYVGKIKAVSADQGNLTNECSASLYKVPTDGPDFERFCYIDDFVTVDLNATQRVNDNFSFFFTVKNLFDASAPIAPAAYASAPNFLTTWHYQGLIGRQFRAGATFGF
;
A
#
# COMPACT_ATOMS: atom_id res chain seq x y z
N MET A 1 9.00 -39.72 6.37
CA MET A 1 9.59 -39.59 7.73
C MET A 1 10.30 -38.25 7.78
N ARG A 2 9.62 -37.20 8.17
CA ARG A 2 10.20 -35.93 8.64
C ARG A 2 9.37 -35.51 9.84
N SER A 3 10.02 -35.50 10.99
CA SER A 3 9.49 -35.16 12.30
C SER A 3 9.32 -33.65 12.38
N THR A 4 8.07 -33.19 12.48
CA THR A 4 7.72 -31.81 12.80
C THR A 4 7.60 -31.68 14.31
N TYR A 5 8.53 -31.00 14.93
CA TYR A 5 8.34 -30.54 16.30
C TYR A 5 7.44 -29.32 16.30
N ARG A 6 6.18 -29.50 16.64
CA ARG A 6 5.30 -28.41 17.06
C ARG A 6 5.57 -28.12 18.54
N LEU A 7 6.15 -26.97 18.82
CA LEU A 7 6.12 -26.38 20.16
C LEU A 7 4.72 -25.79 20.40
N THR A 8 3.94 -26.51 21.15
CA THR A 8 2.64 -26.06 21.61
C THR A 8 2.85 -25.12 22.80
N PHE A 9 2.75 -23.80 22.56
CA PHE A 9 2.62 -22.85 23.64
C PHE A 9 1.20 -22.91 24.17
N ALA A 10 1.08 -23.31 25.45
CA ALA A 10 -0.18 -23.33 26.17
C ALA A 10 -0.80 -21.92 26.21
N LYS A 11 -2.10 -21.86 25.96
CA LYS A 11 -2.92 -20.68 26.14
C LYS A 11 -2.82 -20.16 27.57
N PHE A 12 -2.07 -19.10 27.79
CA PHE A 12 -2.19 -18.30 29.00
C PHE A 12 -3.30 -17.27 28.81
N GLY A 13 -4.18 -17.22 29.78
CA GLY A 13 -5.42 -16.46 29.75
C GLY A 13 -5.20 -14.96 29.59
N ARG A 14 -6.18 -14.35 28.93
CA ARG A 14 -6.32 -12.90 28.77
C ARG A 14 -6.31 -12.23 30.15
N GLY A 15 -5.36 -11.30 30.36
CA GLY A 15 -5.48 -10.30 31.40
C GLY A 15 -4.40 -10.26 32.48
N VAL A 16 -3.13 -10.13 32.12
CA VAL A 16 -2.11 -9.60 33.04
C VAL A 16 -1.20 -8.67 32.24
N ALA A 17 -1.22 -7.42 32.65
CA ALA A 17 -0.43 -6.34 32.06
C ALA A 17 1.09 -6.59 32.16
N PRO A 18 1.91 -6.10 31.22
CA PRO A 18 3.37 -6.21 31.25
C PRO A 18 4.07 -5.51 32.43
N ALA A 19 3.31 -4.84 33.30
CA ALA A 19 3.85 -4.16 34.49
C ALA A 19 4.52 -5.09 35.51
N ALA A 20 4.28 -6.39 35.46
CA ALA A 20 4.89 -7.33 36.41
C ALA A 20 6.33 -7.76 36.06
N LEU A 21 6.80 -7.50 34.83
CA LEU A 21 8.17 -7.86 34.41
C LEU A 21 9.21 -6.80 34.79
N ILE A 22 8.78 -5.56 35.08
CA ILE A 22 9.66 -4.45 35.43
C ILE A 22 10.06 -4.48 36.92
N VAL A 23 9.24 -5.10 37.78
CA VAL A 23 9.51 -5.18 39.24
C VAL A 23 10.49 -6.31 39.60
N GLY A 24 10.65 -7.29 38.73
CA GLY A 24 11.56 -8.44 38.93
C GLY A 24 13.05 -8.18 38.65
N LEU A 25 13.38 -7.09 37.94
CA LEU A 25 14.76 -6.75 37.56
C LEU A 25 15.44 -5.75 38.51
N MET A 26 14.72 -5.23 39.53
CA MET A 26 15.26 -4.26 40.48
C MET A 26 15.73 -4.85 41.82
N SER A 27 15.89 -6.17 41.95
CA SER A 27 16.42 -6.80 43.14
C SER A 27 17.68 -7.63 42.86
N ALA A 28 18.76 -6.96 42.53
CA ALA A 28 20.10 -7.53 42.65
C ALA A 28 20.83 -6.79 43.77
N PRO A 29 21.49 -7.53 44.72
CA PRO A 29 22.10 -6.91 45.88
C PRO A 29 23.37 -6.15 45.52
N ALA A 30 23.50 -4.98 46.10
CA ALA A 30 24.72 -4.20 46.09
C ALA A 30 25.84 -4.96 46.81
N PHE A 31 26.91 -5.25 46.09
CA PHE A 31 28.17 -5.57 46.73
C PHE A 31 28.99 -4.30 46.93
N ALA A 32 29.10 -3.89 48.19
CA ALA A 32 30.07 -2.88 48.62
C ALA A 32 31.48 -3.48 48.52
N GLN A 33 32.40 -2.77 47.90
CA GLN A 33 33.83 -3.00 48.13
C GLN A 33 34.61 -1.69 48.23
N ASP A 34 35.25 -1.62 49.24
CA ASP A 34 36.14 -0.83 50.03
C ASP A 34 36.95 0.31 49.37
N ALA A 35 37.08 1.31 50.18
CA ALA A 35 37.83 2.52 49.98
C ALA A 35 39.37 2.26 49.94
N GLY A 36 40.02 2.94 49.01
CA GLY A 36 41.48 2.99 48.92
C GLY A 36 42.02 4.27 48.31
N ALA A 37 42.39 5.21 49.18
CA ALA A 37 43.45 6.18 49.03
C ALA A 37 43.36 7.29 47.95
N ALA A 38 43.17 8.52 48.41
CA ALA A 38 43.46 9.74 47.72
C ALA A 38 44.97 10.01 47.53
N PRO A 39 45.38 10.61 46.39
CA PRO A 39 46.66 11.34 46.31
C PRO A 39 46.47 12.84 46.42
N PRO A 40 47.50 13.63 46.67
CA PRO A 40 47.42 14.91 47.35
C PRO A 40 47.14 16.10 46.45
N ALA A 41 46.55 17.11 47.05
CA ALA A 41 46.33 18.42 46.51
C ALA A 41 47.60 19.19 46.12
N GLY A 42 47.51 19.96 45.06
CA GLY A 42 48.42 21.08 44.82
C GLY A 42 48.63 21.44 43.38
N GLN A 43 47.85 22.38 42.87
CA GLN A 43 48.33 23.66 42.38
C GLN A 43 47.20 24.48 41.74
N THR A 44 46.93 25.62 42.33
CA THR A 44 46.12 26.74 41.83
C THR A 44 46.76 27.30 40.56
N SER A 45 45.97 27.41 39.50
CA SER A 45 46.24 28.36 38.43
C SER A 45 44.94 29.04 37.99
N ASP A 46 45.01 30.31 37.73
CA ASP A 46 44.01 31.34 37.49
C ASP A 46 42.91 31.02 36.48
N PRO A 47 41.72 31.58 36.65
CA PRO A 47 40.60 31.45 35.72
C PRO A 47 40.62 32.65 34.76
N THR A 48 41.17 32.50 33.58
CA THR A 48 40.89 33.35 32.39
C THR A 48 41.22 32.63 31.13
N SER A 49 40.29 31.82 30.63
CA SER A 49 40.05 31.61 29.22
C SER A 49 38.64 30.99 29.11
N VAL A 50 37.69 31.79 28.66
CA VAL A 50 36.49 31.30 28.07
C VAL A 50 36.92 30.39 26.90
N GLN A 51 36.97 29.09 27.17
CA GLN A 51 36.99 28.12 26.05
C GLN A 51 35.60 28.20 25.45
N ASP A 52 35.55 28.91 24.32
CA ASP A 52 34.61 28.62 23.26
C ASP A 52 34.45 27.10 23.18
N GLN A 53 33.29 26.59 23.58
CA GLN A 53 32.95 25.19 23.29
C GLN A 53 32.79 25.20 21.79
N GLY A 54 33.89 24.82 21.14
CA GLY A 54 33.96 24.65 19.68
C GLY A 54 32.77 23.79 19.26
N GLU A 55 32.13 24.28 18.22
CA GLU A 55 31.39 23.44 17.31
C GLU A 55 31.99 22.04 17.36
N GLN A 56 31.24 21.06 17.80
CA GLN A 56 31.48 19.69 17.38
C GLN A 56 31.56 19.81 15.87
N ALA A 57 32.76 19.67 15.29
CA ALA A 57 32.95 19.52 13.88
C ALA A 57 31.98 18.42 13.45
N GLY A 58 30.88 18.81 12.83
CA GLY A 58 29.87 17.84 12.40
C GLY A 58 30.61 16.82 11.56
N GLU A 59 30.48 15.55 11.90
CA GLU A 59 30.92 14.48 11.00
C GLU A 59 30.42 14.86 9.62
N ASP A 60 31.30 14.92 8.62
CA ASP A 60 30.95 15.22 7.23
C ASP A 60 29.86 14.25 6.76
N ILE A 61 28.61 14.71 6.80
CA ILE A 61 27.45 13.90 6.45
C ILE A 61 27.49 13.73 4.93
N ILE A 62 27.65 12.49 4.47
CA ILE A 62 27.46 12.16 3.05
C ILE A 62 25.95 12.21 2.80
N VAL A 63 25.51 13.23 2.07
CA VAL A 63 24.09 13.40 1.75
C VAL A 63 23.73 12.54 0.54
N THR A 64 22.56 11.92 0.59
CA THR A 64 21.99 11.12 -0.50
C THR A 64 21.94 11.91 -1.81
N GLY A 65 22.38 11.29 -2.90
CA GLY A 65 22.37 11.89 -4.25
C GLY A 65 23.74 12.31 -4.77
N SER A 66 24.78 12.16 -3.96
CA SER A 66 26.18 12.34 -4.38
C SER A 66 27.04 11.16 -3.88
N LEU A 67 28.09 10.84 -4.62
CA LEU A 67 29.13 9.89 -4.20
C LEU A 67 30.20 10.59 -3.36
N LEU A 68 30.14 11.92 -3.30
CA LEU A 68 31.07 12.80 -2.61
C LEU A 68 30.47 13.26 -1.27
N ARG A 69 31.33 13.54 -0.29
CA ARG A 69 30.89 14.01 1.04
C ARG A 69 30.43 15.46 0.95
N ARG A 70 29.17 15.73 1.36
CA ARG A 70 28.54 17.06 1.32
C ARG A 70 27.48 17.20 2.39
N THR A 71 27.15 18.43 2.77
CA THR A 71 25.99 18.76 3.58
C THR A 71 24.75 18.99 2.71
N ASP A 72 23.54 19.00 3.31
CA ASP A 72 22.27 19.23 2.61
C ASP A 72 22.16 20.59 1.93
N THR A 73 22.86 21.59 2.46
CA THR A 73 22.93 22.94 1.87
C THR A 73 24.01 23.08 0.81
N GLU A 74 24.97 22.16 0.76
CA GLU A 74 26.05 22.15 -0.25
C GLU A 74 25.65 21.49 -1.57
N THR A 75 24.67 20.58 -1.55
CA THR A 75 24.26 19.88 -2.78
C THR A 75 23.41 20.76 -3.70
N PRO A 76 23.62 20.68 -5.03
CA PRO A 76 22.72 21.31 -6.01
C PRO A 76 21.30 20.75 -6.00
N SER A 77 21.10 19.52 -5.53
CA SER A 77 19.79 18.86 -5.46
C SER A 77 19.11 19.11 -4.12
N PRO A 78 17.78 19.33 -4.10
CA PRO A 78 17.04 19.52 -2.84
C PRO A 78 16.95 18.22 -2.03
N VAL A 79 17.47 18.22 -0.82
CA VAL A 79 17.41 17.12 0.15
C VAL A 79 16.69 17.59 1.42
N THR A 80 15.81 16.74 1.95
CA THR A 80 15.22 16.91 3.28
C THR A 80 15.81 15.87 4.22
N ILE A 81 16.30 16.31 5.38
CA ILE A 81 16.85 15.44 6.43
C ILE A 81 15.89 15.42 7.62
N LEU A 82 15.45 14.23 8.01
CA LEU A 82 14.66 13.98 9.21
C LEU A 82 15.55 13.20 10.19
N THR A 83 16.07 13.88 11.21
CA THR A 83 16.89 13.24 12.25
C THR A 83 16.01 12.44 13.22
N SER A 84 16.57 11.44 13.89
CA SER A 84 15.88 10.68 14.94
C SER A 84 15.32 11.58 16.05
N ASP A 85 16.02 12.65 16.40
CA ASP A 85 15.57 13.65 17.37
C ASP A 85 14.31 14.42 16.88
N ASN A 86 14.31 14.90 15.63
CA ASN A 86 13.15 15.58 15.06
C ASN A 86 11.94 14.65 14.95
N LEU A 87 12.15 13.36 14.62
CA LEU A 87 11.09 12.37 14.56
C LEU A 87 10.53 12.07 15.96
N ALA A 88 11.39 11.93 16.96
CA ALA A 88 10.98 11.73 18.35
C ALA A 88 10.19 12.93 18.88
N LYS A 89 10.64 14.16 18.62
CA LYS A 89 9.94 15.41 18.96
C LYS A 89 8.58 15.53 18.28
N ALA A 90 8.42 14.99 17.06
CA ALA A 90 7.14 14.90 16.36
C ALA A 90 6.22 13.77 16.87
N GLY A 91 6.67 12.92 17.80
CA GLY A 91 5.92 11.74 18.28
C GLY A 91 5.75 10.66 17.20
N ILE A 92 6.64 10.63 16.20
CA ILE A 92 6.65 9.65 15.10
C ILE A 92 7.42 8.41 15.57
N THR A 93 6.83 7.23 15.37
CA THR A 93 7.33 5.97 15.92
C THR A 93 7.54 4.87 14.89
N THR A 94 7.32 5.15 13.60
CA THR A 94 7.54 4.20 12.50
C THR A 94 8.22 4.87 11.31
N ALA A 95 8.99 4.12 10.53
CA ALA A 95 9.59 4.58 9.27
C ALA A 95 8.50 5.02 8.26
N SER A 96 7.40 4.28 8.21
CA SER A 96 6.24 4.58 7.39
C SER A 96 5.65 5.96 7.70
N ASP A 97 5.37 6.25 8.98
CA ASP A 97 4.80 7.54 9.39
C ASP A 97 5.79 8.68 9.15
N ALA A 98 7.09 8.44 9.40
CA ALA A 98 8.15 9.42 9.16
C ALA A 98 8.18 9.87 7.68
N ILE A 99 8.20 8.92 6.76
CA ILE A 99 8.29 9.23 5.34
C ILE A 99 6.98 9.83 4.82
N ARG A 100 5.83 9.34 5.28
CA ARG A 100 4.51 9.87 4.91
C ARG A 100 4.21 11.25 5.49
N SER A 101 4.93 11.68 6.53
CA SER A 101 4.83 13.04 7.06
C SER A 101 5.46 14.09 6.14
N ILE A 102 6.31 13.68 5.20
CA ILE A 102 6.98 14.56 4.23
C ILE A 102 5.95 15.14 3.27
N SER A 103 6.00 16.45 3.03
CA SER A 103 5.05 17.16 2.18
C SER A 103 5.06 16.68 0.72
N ALA A 104 6.19 16.20 0.21
CA ALA A 104 6.37 15.68 -1.15
C ALA A 104 5.79 14.26 -1.38
N ASP A 105 5.40 13.53 -0.32
CA ASP A 105 4.66 12.27 -0.46
C ASP A 105 3.25 12.56 -1.01
N SER A 106 2.80 11.84 -2.04
CA SER A 106 1.59 12.19 -2.78
C SER A 106 0.84 10.95 -3.29
N ALA A 107 0.08 11.09 -4.37
CA ALA A 107 -0.77 10.04 -4.94
C ALA A 107 -0.08 8.68 -5.05
N GLY A 108 -0.77 7.62 -4.71
CA GLY A 108 -0.27 6.25 -4.78
C GLY A 108 0.53 5.79 -3.56
N SER A 109 0.73 6.63 -2.54
CA SER A 109 1.33 6.23 -1.28
C SER A 109 0.48 5.20 -0.54
N ILE A 110 1.12 4.18 0.03
CA ILE A 110 0.48 3.08 0.75
C ILE A 110 0.79 3.24 2.24
N GLY A 111 -0.25 3.31 3.04
CA GLY A 111 -0.11 3.45 4.50
C GLY A 111 -0.83 2.35 5.27
N THR A 112 -0.65 2.37 6.57
CA THR A 112 -1.16 1.38 7.52
C THR A 112 -2.67 1.13 7.41
N GLY A 113 -3.46 2.17 7.11
CA GLY A 113 -4.91 2.05 6.92
C GLY A 113 -5.34 1.45 5.58
N PHE A 114 -4.41 1.21 4.66
CA PHE A 114 -4.72 0.63 3.36
C PHE A 114 -4.92 -0.87 3.48
N GLN A 115 -6.12 -1.36 3.16
CA GLN A 115 -6.53 -2.74 3.43
C GLN A 115 -7.06 -3.47 2.21
N THR A 116 -7.06 -2.83 1.06
CA THR A 116 -7.61 -3.38 -0.19
C THR A 116 -6.52 -3.50 -1.23
N GLY A 117 -6.87 -4.06 -2.38
CA GLY A 117 -5.88 -4.37 -3.38
C GLY A 117 -4.91 -5.47 -2.94
N PHE A 118 -3.78 -5.56 -3.62
CA PHE A 118 -2.79 -6.61 -3.37
C PHE A 118 -1.79 -6.24 -2.27
N SER A 119 -1.61 -4.95 -1.99
CA SER A 119 -0.61 -4.40 -1.06
C SER A 119 -1.11 -4.17 0.36
N ALA A 120 -2.31 -4.63 0.70
CA ALA A 120 -2.83 -4.47 2.05
C ALA A 120 -1.85 -5.04 3.09
N GLY A 121 -1.55 -4.24 4.12
CA GLY A 121 -0.55 -4.59 5.14
C GLY A 121 0.89 -4.19 4.84
N GLY A 122 1.22 -3.80 3.59
CA GLY A 122 2.49 -3.17 3.23
C GLY A 122 2.46 -1.66 3.44
N SER A 123 3.63 -1.03 3.36
CA SER A 123 3.79 0.42 3.41
C SER A 123 4.81 0.91 2.41
N ALA A 124 4.43 1.91 1.61
CA ALA A 124 5.30 2.47 0.58
C ALA A 124 5.05 3.96 0.36
N VAL A 125 6.06 4.66 -0.13
CA VAL A 125 6.04 6.10 -0.42
C VAL A 125 5.98 6.36 -1.91
N SER A 126 5.25 7.41 -2.29
CA SER A 126 5.15 7.89 -3.66
C SER A 126 5.51 9.36 -3.75
N LEU A 127 6.77 9.68 -3.96
CA LEU A 127 7.22 11.06 -4.07
C LEU A 127 6.63 11.72 -5.32
N ARG A 128 6.05 12.92 -5.13
CA ARG A 128 5.45 13.75 -6.19
C ARG A 128 4.35 13.06 -7.01
N GLY A 129 3.74 11.99 -6.44
CA GLY A 129 2.66 11.25 -7.08
C GLY A 129 3.04 10.38 -8.26
N LEU A 130 4.34 10.15 -8.51
CA LEU A 130 4.83 9.39 -9.67
C LEU A 130 4.72 7.87 -9.52
N GLY A 131 4.13 7.40 -8.42
CA GLY A 131 3.93 5.99 -8.08
C GLY A 131 5.07 5.42 -7.23
N VAL A 132 4.75 4.38 -6.45
CA VAL A 132 5.71 3.74 -5.53
C VAL A 132 6.90 3.11 -6.25
N SER A 133 6.73 2.62 -7.47
CA SER A 133 7.81 2.07 -8.31
C SER A 133 8.68 3.14 -8.99
N SER A 134 8.41 4.42 -8.76
CA SER A 134 9.24 5.55 -9.22
C SER A 134 9.96 6.26 -8.07
N THR A 135 9.85 5.74 -6.85
CA THR A 135 10.55 6.23 -5.66
C THR A 135 11.48 5.14 -5.14
N LEU A 136 12.77 5.39 -5.17
CA LEU A 136 13.76 4.41 -4.71
C LEU A 136 13.93 4.50 -3.19
N VAL A 137 13.82 3.36 -2.50
CA VAL A 137 14.11 3.23 -1.07
C VAL A 137 15.44 2.52 -0.87
N LEU A 138 16.30 3.12 -0.05
CA LEU A 138 17.62 2.61 0.31
C LEU A 138 17.74 2.47 1.83
N VAL A 139 18.59 1.55 2.28
CA VAL A 139 19.02 1.41 3.66
C VAL A 139 20.54 1.47 3.68
N ASP A 140 21.13 2.47 4.34
CA ASP A 140 22.55 2.78 4.34
C ASP A 140 23.14 2.95 2.92
N GLY A 141 22.38 3.55 1.99
CA GLY A 141 22.80 3.74 0.61
C GLY A 141 22.66 2.51 -0.28
N LEU A 142 22.31 1.35 0.24
CA LEU A 142 22.17 0.11 -0.50
C LEU A 142 20.69 -0.24 -0.72
N ARG A 143 20.36 -0.79 -1.89
CA ARG A 143 19.01 -1.27 -2.20
C ARG A 143 18.58 -2.38 -1.23
N SER A 144 17.28 -2.53 -1.04
CA SER A 144 16.65 -3.67 -0.38
C SER A 144 15.78 -4.43 -1.38
N THR A 145 15.34 -5.63 -0.98
CA THR A 145 14.43 -6.43 -1.81
C THR A 145 13.03 -5.83 -1.82
N ASN A 146 12.31 -6.00 -2.93
CA ASN A 146 10.94 -5.55 -3.05
C ASN A 146 10.00 -6.48 -2.27
N PHE A 147 8.89 -5.92 -1.79
CA PHE A 147 7.77 -6.70 -1.25
C PHE A 147 7.27 -7.71 -2.31
N PRO A 148 7.02 -8.99 -1.93
CA PRO A 148 6.76 -10.03 -2.91
C PRO A 148 5.47 -9.89 -3.71
N ILE A 149 4.53 -9.04 -3.28
CA ILE A 149 3.31 -8.74 -4.02
C ILE A 149 3.35 -7.29 -4.49
N ASN A 150 3.19 -7.09 -5.79
CA ASN A 150 3.17 -5.77 -6.39
C ASN A 150 1.87 -5.02 -6.05
N ASP A 151 1.97 -3.73 -5.75
CA ASP A 151 0.81 -2.86 -5.60
C ASP A 151 0.02 -2.79 -6.91
N ASP A 152 -1.30 -2.89 -6.80
CA ASP A 152 -2.22 -2.94 -7.93
C ASP A 152 -1.82 -4.00 -8.99
N GLY A 153 -1.13 -5.07 -8.54
CA GLY A 153 -0.65 -6.15 -9.38
C GLY A 153 0.51 -5.80 -10.32
N ARG A 154 1.07 -4.58 -10.26
CA ARG A 154 2.14 -4.12 -11.17
C ARG A 154 3.26 -3.32 -10.51
N ASN A 155 2.97 -2.47 -9.52
CA ASN A 155 3.96 -1.56 -8.94
C ASN A 155 4.82 -2.25 -7.89
N ALA A 156 6.12 -2.36 -8.13
CA ALA A 156 7.08 -2.90 -7.17
C ALA A 156 7.49 -1.84 -6.15
N TYR A 157 7.70 -2.22 -4.88
CA TYR A 157 8.13 -1.33 -3.82
C TYR A 157 8.85 -2.08 -2.69
N VAL A 158 9.64 -1.38 -1.90
CA VAL A 158 10.22 -1.87 -0.64
C VAL A 158 9.26 -1.60 0.50
N ASP A 159 8.94 -2.61 1.31
CA ASP A 159 8.05 -2.43 2.46
C ASP A 159 8.77 -1.70 3.60
N LEU A 160 8.32 -0.48 3.92
CA LEU A 160 8.86 0.34 4.99
C LEU A 160 8.64 -0.27 6.39
N ASN A 161 7.71 -1.21 6.52
CA ASN A 161 7.47 -1.93 7.77
C ASN A 161 8.61 -2.90 8.13
N SER A 162 9.47 -3.26 7.17
CA SER A 162 10.61 -4.15 7.39
C SER A 162 11.83 -3.45 7.99
N ILE A 163 11.80 -2.11 8.15
CA ILE A 163 12.95 -1.32 8.57
C ILE A 163 12.84 -0.98 10.06
N PRO A 164 13.85 -1.31 10.89
CA PRO A 164 13.83 -1.08 12.32
C PRO A 164 13.92 0.42 12.64
N PHE A 165 12.87 0.98 13.23
CA PHE A 165 12.78 2.42 13.50
C PHE A 165 13.76 2.87 14.60
N SER A 166 13.99 2.04 15.62
CA SER A 166 14.89 2.34 16.74
C SER A 166 16.36 2.53 16.35
N LEU A 167 16.75 1.96 15.22
CA LEU A 167 18.12 2.08 14.69
C LEU A 167 18.28 3.21 13.68
N ILE A 168 17.21 3.89 13.27
CA ILE A 168 17.32 5.01 12.34
C ILE A 168 18.05 6.16 13.03
N ASP A 169 19.14 6.59 12.45
CA ASP A 169 19.87 7.80 12.81
C ASP A 169 19.20 9.02 12.16
N ARG A 170 18.95 8.91 10.86
CA ARG A 170 18.24 9.91 10.06
C ARG A 170 17.63 9.31 8.80
N ILE A 171 16.67 10.00 8.25
CA ILE A 171 16.08 9.71 6.94
C ILE A 171 16.42 10.87 6.00
N GLU A 172 17.05 10.56 4.89
CA GLU A 172 17.40 11.51 3.86
C GLU A 172 16.47 11.33 2.67
N VAL A 173 15.76 12.40 2.28
CA VAL A 173 14.84 12.38 1.15
C VAL A 173 15.34 13.33 0.07
N LEU A 174 15.90 12.74 -0.96
CA LEU A 174 16.31 13.44 -2.16
C LEU A 174 15.11 13.68 -3.06
N LYS A 175 14.69 14.93 -3.19
CA LYS A 175 13.54 15.35 -4.00
C LYS A 175 14.00 15.76 -5.42
N ASP A 176 14.71 14.88 -6.10
CA ASP A 176 15.24 15.10 -7.45
C ASP A 176 15.49 13.77 -8.16
N GLY A 177 15.58 13.78 -9.50
CA GLY A 177 16.00 12.61 -10.25
C GLY A 177 17.44 12.19 -9.89
N ALA A 178 17.61 10.92 -9.55
CA ALA A 178 18.89 10.39 -9.06
C ALA A 178 19.32 9.09 -9.75
N SER A 179 18.81 8.83 -10.94
CA SER A 179 19.22 7.64 -11.71
C SER A 179 20.69 7.68 -12.12
N SER A 180 21.32 8.86 -12.21
CA SER A 180 22.75 9.01 -12.46
C SER A 180 23.65 8.44 -11.35
N THR A 181 23.12 8.30 -10.13
CA THR A 181 23.83 7.74 -8.98
C THR A 181 23.36 6.32 -8.66
N TYR A 182 22.02 6.11 -8.58
CA TYR A 182 21.43 4.89 -8.05
C TYR A 182 20.80 3.97 -9.11
N GLY A 183 20.76 4.39 -10.39
CA GLY A 183 20.15 3.64 -11.49
C GLY A 183 18.62 3.75 -11.54
N ALA A 184 17.97 2.71 -12.05
CA ALA A 184 16.53 2.69 -12.25
C ALA A 184 15.73 3.05 -10.99
N ASP A 185 14.48 3.49 -11.21
CA ASP A 185 13.43 3.73 -10.20
C ASP A 185 13.60 5.01 -9.36
N ALA A 186 14.76 5.69 -9.45
CA ALA A 186 15.04 6.96 -8.79
C ALA A 186 14.54 8.17 -9.61
N ILE A 187 13.29 8.15 -10.05
CA ILE A 187 12.65 9.18 -10.90
C ILE A 187 12.01 10.28 -10.05
N GLY A 188 11.12 9.89 -9.12
CA GLY A 188 10.42 10.81 -8.22
C GLY A 188 11.30 11.31 -7.10
N GLY A 189 12.34 10.58 -6.79
CA GLY A 189 13.29 10.83 -5.73
C GLY A 189 13.84 9.56 -5.10
N VAL A 190 14.63 9.75 -4.04
CA VAL A 190 15.23 8.66 -3.25
C VAL A 190 14.95 8.90 -1.78
N VAL A 191 14.55 7.87 -1.08
CA VAL A 191 14.45 7.83 0.38
C VAL A 191 15.52 6.90 0.91
N ASN A 192 16.48 7.45 1.63
CA ASN A 192 17.59 6.69 2.20
C ASN A 192 17.49 6.72 3.73
N LEU A 193 17.31 5.54 4.32
CA LEU A 193 17.25 5.37 5.76
C LEU A 193 18.64 5.02 6.25
N ILE A 194 19.27 5.95 6.93
CA ILE A 194 20.61 5.79 7.51
C ILE A 194 20.47 5.24 8.92
N LEU A 195 21.12 4.12 9.17
CA LEU A 195 21.11 3.44 10.46
C LEU A 195 22.33 3.86 11.29
N LYS A 196 22.22 3.74 12.62
CA LYS A 196 23.32 3.97 13.56
C LYS A 196 24.51 3.09 13.24
N LYS A 197 25.67 3.67 13.01
CA LYS A 197 26.91 2.95 12.65
C LYS A 197 27.58 2.31 13.85
N GLN A 198 27.43 2.88 15.04
CA GLN A 198 27.96 2.37 16.30
C GLN A 198 26.97 2.62 17.44
N PHE A 199 27.09 1.83 18.47
CA PHE A 199 26.34 2.00 19.70
C PHE A 199 27.16 1.43 20.87
N VAL A 200 27.23 2.17 22.00
CA VAL A 200 27.95 1.75 23.20
C VAL A 200 26.98 1.82 24.38
N GLY A 201 26.97 0.79 25.21
CA GLY A 201 26.09 0.73 26.37
C GLY A 201 24.77 0.03 26.13
N ILE A 202 23.75 0.44 26.82
CA ILE A 202 22.38 -0.11 26.78
C ILE A 202 21.43 1.03 26.49
N ASP A 203 20.53 0.87 25.53
CA ASP A 203 19.42 1.78 25.24
C ASP A 203 18.14 0.97 25.11
N GLY A 204 17.07 1.50 25.65
CA GLY A 204 15.77 0.85 25.55
C GLY A 204 14.60 1.82 25.68
N LEU A 205 13.47 1.37 25.16
CA LEU A 205 12.21 2.10 25.21
C LEU A 205 11.07 1.12 25.50
N VAL A 206 10.10 1.59 26.26
CA VAL A 206 8.79 0.95 26.42
C VAL A 206 7.72 2.03 26.27
N GLU A 207 6.75 1.77 25.38
CA GLU A 207 5.66 2.68 25.07
C GLU A 207 4.33 1.92 25.05
N GLY A 208 3.28 2.55 25.55
CA GLY A 208 1.90 2.09 25.44
C GLY A 208 0.97 3.22 25.11
N GLY A 209 -0.11 2.93 24.40
CA GLY A 209 -1.08 3.93 23.96
C GLY A 209 -2.47 3.36 23.69
N ILE A 210 -3.44 4.26 23.64
CA ILE A 210 -4.83 3.95 23.39
C ILE A 210 -5.54 5.18 22.82
N ALA A 211 -6.56 4.97 21.96
CA ALA A 211 -7.43 6.07 21.54
C ALA A 211 -8.40 6.48 22.66
N GLU A 212 -8.88 7.71 22.64
CA GLU A 212 -9.89 8.23 23.58
C GLU A 212 -11.16 7.36 23.58
N ARG A 213 -11.46 6.71 22.46
CA ARG A 213 -12.62 5.81 22.31
C ARG A 213 -12.42 4.43 22.94
N GLY A 214 -11.27 4.18 23.58
CA GLY A 214 -10.97 2.91 24.26
C GLY A 214 -10.55 1.76 23.34
N ASP A 215 -10.19 2.06 22.10
CA ASP A 215 -9.66 1.12 21.09
C ASP A 215 -8.30 1.62 20.55
N ALA A 216 -7.83 1.06 19.42
CA ALA A 216 -6.55 1.39 18.81
C ALA A 216 -5.37 1.27 19.80
N GLY A 217 -5.37 0.20 20.60
CA GLY A 217 -4.25 -0.11 21.48
C GLY A 217 -2.94 -0.13 20.71
N HIS A 218 -1.91 0.50 21.27
CA HIS A 218 -0.56 0.57 20.73
C HIS A 218 0.43 0.12 21.79
N GLN A 219 1.39 -0.71 21.40
CA GLN A 219 2.48 -1.18 22.26
C GLN A 219 3.77 -1.19 21.46
N ARG A 220 4.84 -0.70 22.05
CA ARG A 220 6.17 -0.71 21.44
C ARG A 220 7.23 -0.87 22.51
N ALA A 221 8.25 -1.68 22.19
CA ALA A 221 9.44 -1.81 23.00
C ALA A 221 10.65 -2.03 22.10
N HIS A 222 11.81 -1.49 22.49
CA HIS A 222 13.06 -1.89 21.91
C HIS A 222 14.16 -1.96 22.96
N LEU A 223 15.20 -2.74 22.65
CA LEU A 223 16.41 -2.84 23.44
C LEU A 223 17.62 -2.92 22.50
N THR A 224 18.60 -2.05 22.71
CA THR A 224 19.88 -2.05 22.02
C THR A 224 20.99 -2.28 23.04
N LEU A 225 21.88 -3.21 22.74
CA LEU A 225 23.05 -3.52 23.55
C LEU A 225 24.29 -3.36 22.68
N GLY A 226 25.26 -2.56 23.09
CA GLY A 226 26.47 -2.32 22.34
C GLY A 226 27.73 -2.31 23.20
N TYR A 227 28.81 -2.77 22.59
CA TYR A 227 30.09 -2.86 23.24
C TYR A 227 31.22 -2.45 22.28
N GLY A 228 32.25 -1.81 22.85
CA GLY A 228 33.39 -1.31 22.12
C GLY A 228 33.15 0.10 21.58
N ASP A 229 34.09 0.99 21.82
CA ASP A 229 34.13 2.31 21.22
C ASP A 229 35.01 2.23 19.97
N TYR A 230 34.42 2.47 18.80
CA TYR A 230 35.10 2.35 17.51
C TYR A 230 36.31 3.27 17.41
N GLU A 231 36.22 4.50 17.90
CA GLU A 231 37.30 5.50 17.86
C GLU A 231 38.43 5.13 18.82
N ALA A 232 38.09 4.70 20.04
CA ALA A 232 39.08 4.39 21.08
C ALA A 232 39.67 2.98 20.97
N SER A 233 38.84 1.97 20.62
CA SER A 233 39.24 0.56 20.62
C SER A 233 39.37 -0.08 19.25
N GLY A 234 38.99 0.61 18.19
CA GLY A 234 39.02 0.11 16.82
C GLY A 234 37.95 -0.91 16.48
N PHE A 235 36.98 -1.13 17.37
CA PHE A 235 35.84 -1.99 17.07
C PHE A 235 34.57 -1.53 17.80
N ASN A 236 33.42 -1.87 17.22
CA ASN A 236 32.12 -1.78 17.88
C ASN A 236 31.26 -2.96 17.46
N VAL A 237 30.50 -3.49 18.38
CA VAL A 237 29.46 -4.49 18.12
C VAL A 237 28.20 -4.11 18.85
N TYR A 238 27.06 -4.16 18.15
CA TYR A 238 25.77 -4.00 18.79
C TYR A 238 24.73 -4.98 18.26
N ILE A 239 23.72 -5.23 19.09
CA ILE A 239 22.52 -5.96 18.76
C ILE A 239 21.30 -5.16 19.21
N ASN A 240 20.25 -5.18 18.41
CA ASN A 240 18.99 -4.49 18.68
C ASN A 240 17.81 -5.42 18.45
N GLY A 241 16.83 -5.38 19.33
CA GLY A 241 15.54 -6.05 19.16
C GLY A 241 14.42 -5.02 19.30
N GLU A 242 13.42 -5.07 18.44
CA GLU A 242 12.24 -4.20 18.47
C GLU A 242 10.96 -5.03 18.34
N TYR A 243 9.93 -4.64 19.11
CA TYR A 243 8.56 -5.16 19.04
C TYR A 243 7.59 -4.01 18.92
N GLN A 244 6.59 -4.18 18.06
CA GLN A 244 5.45 -3.26 17.95
C GLN A 244 4.16 -4.05 17.72
N ARG A 245 3.06 -3.57 18.33
CA ARG A 245 1.71 -4.05 18.09
C ARG A 245 0.73 -2.90 18.03
N ASP A 246 -0.12 -2.93 16.99
CA ASP A 246 -1.24 -2.00 16.79
C ASP A 246 -2.53 -2.84 16.70
N ASP A 247 -3.46 -2.60 17.62
CA ASP A 247 -4.70 -3.35 17.70
C ASP A 247 -5.70 -2.92 16.62
N ARG A 248 -6.58 -3.85 16.26
CA ARG A 248 -7.64 -3.61 15.28
C ARG A 248 -8.60 -2.52 15.73
N VAL A 249 -9.06 -1.70 14.74
CA VAL A 249 -10.15 -0.75 14.91
C VAL A 249 -11.25 -1.08 13.91
N SER A 250 -12.46 -1.35 14.38
CA SER A 250 -13.61 -1.62 13.53
C SER A 250 -14.36 -0.34 13.16
N ASN A 251 -15.08 -0.34 12.03
CA ASN A 251 -15.98 0.75 11.69
C ASN A 251 -17.13 0.89 12.72
N HIS A 252 -17.54 -0.21 13.35
CA HIS A 252 -18.54 -0.21 14.42
C HIS A 252 -18.20 0.73 15.58
N SER A 253 -16.92 0.85 15.92
CA SER A 253 -16.46 1.73 17.00
C SER A 253 -16.45 3.22 16.63
N ARG A 254 -16.81 3.55 15.40
CA ARG A 254 -16.85 4.92 14.88
C ARG A 254 -18.28 5.26 14.48
N GLY A 255 -19.00 6.03 14.91
CA GLY A 255 -20.35 6.37 14.52
C GLY A 255 -20.47 6.82 13.05
N PHE A 256 -21.68 7.21 12.69
CA PHE A 256 -21.97 7.85 11.41
C PHE A 256 -21.02 9.05 11.18
N PRO A 257 -20.48 9.24 9.96
CA PRO A 257 -20.77 8.53 8.71
C PRO A 257 -19.84 7.34 8.42
N TYR A 258 -18.95 6.96 9.32
CA TYR A 258 -17.86 6.01 9.03
C TYR A 258 -18.27 4.54 9.20
N ASN A 259 -19.39 4.29 9.84
CA ASN A 259 -19.96 2.96 10.00
C ASN A 259 -21.16 2.69 9.07
N ASN A 260 -21.49 3.63 8.17
CA ASN A 260 -22.63 3.52 7.27
C ASN A 260 -22.36 4.20 5.94
N GLN A 261 -22.77 3.61 4.82
CA GLN A 261 -22.64 4.22 3.49
C GLN A 261 -23.93 4.95 3.04
N ASP A 262 -24.98 4.90 3.82
CA ASP A 262 -26.18 5.73 3.61
C ASP A 262 -25.93 7.14 4.17
N LEU A 263 -25.80 8.11 3.26
CA LEU A 263 -25.59 9.53 3.56
C LEU A 263 -26.87 10.37 3.37
N THR A 264 -28.04 9.75 3.18
CA THR A 264 -29.30 10.48 2.91
C THR A 264 -29.68 11.43 4.03
N SER A 265 -29.33 11.08 5.28
CA SER A 265 -29.61 11.96 6.45
C SER A 265 -28.86 13.30 6.42
N ILE A 266 -27.82 13.42 5.58
CA ILE A 266 -27.02 14.64 5.41
C ILE A 266 -27.07 15.17 3.98
N GLY A 267 -28.06 14.73 3.17
CA GLY A 267 -28.28 15.17 1.79
C GLY A 267 -27.45 14.44 0.74
N GLY A 268 -26.76 13.37 1.10
CA GLY A 268 -26.02 12.50 0.17
C GLY A 268 -26.87 11.35 -0.37
N ASN A 269 -26.23 10.41 -1.02
CA ASN A 269 -26.88 9.20 -1.55
C ASN A 269 -26.81 8.04 -0.56
N ASP A 270 -27.75 7.10 -0.72
CA ASP A 270 -27.64 5.77 -0.13
C ASP A 270 -26.73 4.89 -1.00
N ASN A 271 -25.47 4.80 -0.61
CA ASN A 271 -24.52 3.88 -1.22
C ASN A 271 -24.62 2.45 -0.63
N ASN A 272 -25.49 2.28 0.37
CA ASN A 272 -25.85 1.00 0.97
C ASN A 272 -27.06 0.35 0.30
N SER A 273 -27.42 0.72 -0.90
CA SER A 273 -28.56 0.14 -1.62
C SER A 273 -28.54 -1.39 -1.68
N ALA A 274 -27.40 -1.98 -1.38
CA ALA A 274 -27.21 -3.40 -1.17
C ALA A 274 -27.91 -3.94 0.09
N ASP A 275 -28.00 -3.16 1.15
CA ASP A 275 -28.41 -3.63 2.47
C ASP A 275 -29.93 -3.73 2.62
N ASN A 276 -30.70 -3.01 1.78
CA ASN A 276 -32.17 -2.95 1.79
C ASN A 276 -32.79 -3.40 0.47
N SER A 277 -32.25 -4.43 -0.16
CA SER A 277 -32.78 -5.00 -1.40
C SER A 277 -32.96 -6.49 -1.27
N LEU A 278 -34.10 -6.99 -1.71
CA LEU A 278 -34.43 -8.44 -1.73
C LEU A 278 -33.51 -9.24 -2.69
N THR A 279 -32.85 -8.56 -3.63
CA THR A 279 -31.96 -9.21 -4.60
C THR A 279 -30.47 -9.00 -4.27
N THR A 280 -30.16 -8.42 -3.13
CA THR A 280 -28.80 -8.33 -2.59
C THR A 280 -28.57 -9.44 -1.58
N GLY A 281 -27.38 -9.97 -1.54
CA GLY A 281 -26.99 -10.96 -0.54
C GLY A 281 -26.93 -10.34 0.85
N THR A 282 -27.85 -10.70 1.73
CA THR A 282 -27.83 -10.40 3.15
C THR A 282 -27.70 -11.70 3.96
N PRO A 283 -27.32 -11.65 5.26
CA PRO A 283 -27.29 -12.84 6.09
C PRO A 283 -28.64 -13.53 6.27
N SER A 284 -29.75 -12.87 5.94
CA SER A 284 -31.07 -13.50 5.84
C SER A 284 -31.30 -13.92 4.40
N ALA A 285 -31.29 -15.21 4.14
CA ALA A 285 -31.48 -15.74 2.80
C ALA A 285 -32.84 -15.34 2.21
N VAL A 286 -32.84 -14.81 1.01
CA VAL A 286 -34.03 -14.45 0.25
C VAL A 286 -34.14 -15.34 -0.97
N VAL A 287 -35.30 -15.87 -1.27
CA VAL A 287 -35.55 -16.73 -2.44
C VAL A 287 -36.72 -16.27 -3.27
N THR A 288 -36.63 -16.56 -4.58
CA THR A 288 -37.78 -16.46 -5.50
C THR A 288 -37.91 -17.73 -6.33
N ARG A 289 -39.11 -18.12 -6.72
CA ARG A 289 -39.36 -19.32 -7.49
C ARG A 289 -38.93 -19.15 -8.94
N VAL A 290 -38.16 -20.10 -9.44
CA VAL A 290 -37.60 -20.10 -10.82
C VAL A 290 -37.74 -21.48 -11.44
N SER A 291 -37.62 -21.54 -12.77
CA SER A 291 -37.42 -22.80 -13.47
C SER A 291 -35.97 -23.22 -13.39
N GLN A 292 -35.69 -24.53 -13.39
CA GLN A 292 -34.38 -25.12 -13.43
C GLN A 292 -34.34 -26.20 -14.50
N THR A 293 -33.63 -26.01 -15.57
CA THR A 293 -33.54 -26.98 -16.68
C THR A 293 -32.55 -28.11 -16.41
N ASP A 294 -31.45 -27.80 -15.77
CA ASP A 294 -30.49 -28.80 -15.31
C ASP A 294 -30.67 -29.06 -13.81
N LEU A 295 -31.44 -30.06 -13.49
CA LEU A 295 -31.78 -30.40 -12.09
C LEU A 295 -30.60 -30.90 -11.26
N ASN A 296 -29.45 -31.21 -11.90
CA ASN A 296 -28.26 -31.71 -11.24
C ASN A 296 -27.21 -30.65 -11.05
N ASN A 297 -27.38 -29.46 -11.63
CA ASN A 297 -26.43 -28.39 -11.52
C ASN A 297 -27.05 -27.10 -11.00
N PRO A 298 -27.05 -26.87 -9.67
CA PRO A 298 -27.63 -25.68 -9.07
C PRO A 298 -26.87 -24.38 -9.45
N LEU A 299 -25.68 -24.53 -10.03
CA LEU A 299 -24.83 -23.41 -10.44
C LEU A 299 -24.91 -23.16 -11.95
N SER A 300 -25.71 -23.91 -12.71
CA SER A 300 -25.85 -23.71 -14.13
C SER A 300 -26.63 -22.43 -14.44
N GLY A 301 -26.25 -21.75 -15.49
CA GLY A 301 -26.89 -20.54 -15.94
C GLY A 301 -28.30 -20.70 -16.53
N MET A 302 -28.77 -21.91 -16.59
CA MET A 302 -30.10 -22.27 -17.10
C MET A 302 -31.22 -22.11 -16.05
N VAL A 303 -31.00 -21.23 -15.11
CA VAL A 303 -32.07 -20.76 -14.23
C VAL A 303 -32.88 -19.74 -15.00
N GLY A 304 -34.08 -20.08 -15.34
CA GLY A 304 -34.99 -19.21 -16.08
C GLY A 304 -35.33 -17.91 -15.34
N SER A 305 -36.12 -17.07 -15.99
CA SER A 305 -36.68 -15.89 -15.34
C SER A 305 -37.45 -16.28 -14.09
N PRO A 306 -37.56 -15.43 -13.08
CA PRO A 306 -38.46 -15.65 -11.99
C PRO A 306 -39.88 -15.99 -12.52
N LEU A 307 -40.41 -17.08 -12.03
CA LEU A 307 -41.78 -17.53 -12.34
C LEU A 307 -42.85 -16.74 -11.53
N THR A 308 -42.40 -15.89 -10.66
CA THR A 308 -43.17 -15.02 -9.80
C THR A 308 -42.35 -13.76 -9.46
N ASN A 309 -43.02 -12.66 -9.17
CA ASN A 309 -42.40 -11.48 -8.61
C ASN A 309 -42.33 -11.51 -7.07
N GLN A 310 -42.71 -12.63 -6.45
CA GLN A 310 -42.72 -12.80 -4.99
C GLN A 310 -41.37 -13.32 -4.53
N TYR A 311 -40.85 -12.64 -3.53
CA TYR A 311 -39.60 -12.96 -2.86
C TYR A 311 -39.94 -13.34 -1.41
N THR A 312 -39.37 -14.43 -0.95
CA THR A 312 -39.61 -14.96 0.40
C THR A 312 -38.30 -14.99 1.17
N THR A 313 -38.26 -14.36 2.32
CA THR A 313 -37.14 -14.47 3.26
C THR A 313 -37.27 -15.78 4.04
N LEU A 314 -36.20 -16.59 4.03
CA LEU A 314 -36.19 -17.89 4.71
C LEU A 314 -36.21 -17.76 6.23
N ASN A 315 -35.63 -16.69 6.76
CA ASN A 315 -35.62 -16.38 8.18
C ASN A 315 -35.84 -14.89 8.40
N LEU A 316 -37.01 -14.55 9.03
CA LEU A 316 -37.39 -13.17 9.33
C LEU A 316 -36.94 -12.70 10.73
N ASN A 317 -35.95 -13.34 11.33
CA ASN A 317 -35.30 -12.80 12.52
C ASN A 317 -34.41 -11.62 12.13
N CYS A 318 -35.00 -10.42 12.07
CA CYS A 318 -34.41 -9.21 11.59
C CYS A 318 -33.85 -8.34 12.74
N PRO A 319 -32.59 -8.49 13.17
CA PRO A 319 -32.07 -7.78 14.34
C PRO A 319 -32.01 -6.27 14.15
N ASN A 320 -31.93 -5.80 12.91
CA ASN A 320 -31.84 -4.36 12.56
C ASN A 320 -33.15 -3.85 11.92
N GLY A 321 -34.27 -4.58 12.13
CA GLY A 321 -35.53 -4.25 11.50
C GLY A 321 -35.72 -4.90 10.12
N SER A 322 -36.93 -4.79 9.61
CA SER A 322 -37.32 -5.30 8.29
C SER A 322 -37.71 -4.18 7.36
N PHE A 323 -37.57 -4.42 6.07
CA PHE A 323 -38.06 -3.54 5.01
C PHE A 323 -39.02 -4.28 4.07
N SER A 324 -39.88 -3.53 3.43
CA SER A 324 -40.75 -4.03 2.37
C SER A 324 -40.32 -3.45 1.04
N GLN A 325 -40.15 -4.29 0.03
CA GLN A 325 -39.94 -3.88 -1.34
C GLN A 325 -41.11 -4.27 -2.19
N VAL A 326 -41.66 -3.30 -2.91
CA VAL A 326 -42.81 -3.50 -3.81
C VAL A 326 -42.49 -2.81 -5.13
N SER A 327 -42.23 -3.60 -6.16
CA SER A 327 -41.97 -3.13 -7.52
C SER A 327 -42.57 -4.10 -8.55
N ALA A 328 -42.59 -3.71 -9.82
CA ALA A 328 -43.17 -4.55 -10.89
C ALA A 328 -42.52 -5.94 -10.99
N GLY A 329 -41.23 -6.06 -10.60
CA GLY A 329 -40.46 -7.30 -10.67
C GLY A 329 -40.09 -7.91 -9.33
N THR A 330 -40.33 -7.24 -8.20
CA THR A 330 -39.85 -7.69 -6.88
C THR A 330 -40.81 -7.25 -5.79
N ASN A 331 -41.44 -8.24 -5.13
CA ASN A 331 -42.31 -8.00 -3.98
C ASN A 331 -41.90 -8.92 -2.83
N GLY A 332 -41.80 -8.37 -1.65
CA GLY A 332 -41.47 -9.17 -0.45
C GLY A 332 -41.01 -8.33 0.72
N VAL A 333 -40.72 -9.03 1.81
CA VAL A 333 -40.17 -8.46 3.05
C VAL A 333 -38.79 -9.05 3.28
N GLY A 334 -37.84 -8.22 3.54
CA GLY A 334 -36.44 -8.57 3.88
C GLY A 334 -36.00 -8.00 5.21
N CYS A 335 -34.82 -8.41 5.68
CA CYS A 335 -34.18 -7.86 6.86
C CYS A 335 -33.17 -6.80 6.48
N SER A 336 -33.17 -5.70 7.21
CA SER A 336 -32.17 -4.64 7.07
C SER A 336 -30.85 -5.03 7.74
N TYR A 337 -29.75 -4.75 7.09
CA TYR A 337 -28.40 -4.96 7.62
C TYR A 337 -27.52 -3.77 7.30
N ASN A 338 -26.70 -3.35 8.24
CA ASN A 338 -25.57 -2.47 7.98
C ASN A 338 -24.31 -3.33 7.90
N LEU A 339 -23.87 -3.67 6.68
CA LEU A 339 -22.74 -4.54 6.45
C LEU A 339 -21.40 -3.85 6.79
N VAL A 340 -21.32 -2.54 6.65
CA VAL A 340 -20.13 -1.76 7.04
C VAL A 340 -19.91 -1.84 8.53
N ASP A 341 -20.93 -1.53 9.31
CA ASP A 341 -20.87 -1.59 10.76
C ASP A 341 -20.50 -3.00 11.27
N ARG A 342 -21.01 -4.03 10.61
CA ARG A 342 -20.84 -5.41 11.05
C ARG A 342 -19.51 -6.03 10.67
N TYR A 343 -18.94 -5.72 9.49
CA TYR A 343 -17.82 -6.47 8.91
C TYR A 343 -16.59 -5.64 8.62
N ARG A 344 -16.70 -4.31 8.50
CA ARG A 344 -15.57 -3.47 8.10
C ARG A 344 -14.69 -3.05 9.27
N GLN A 345 -13.44 -2.79 8.97
CA GLN A 345 -12.46 -2.26 9.90
C GLN A 345 -11.73 -1.06 9.27
N ILE A 346 -11.27 -0.16 10.12
CA ILE A 346 -10.49 1.02 9.79
C ILE A 346 -9.01 0.69 9.84
N GLN A 347 -8.59 -0.07 10.85
CA GLN A 347 -7.22 -0.50 11.10
C GLN A 347 -7.16 -2.01 11.28
N PRO A 348 -6.28 -2.73 10.57
CA PRO A 348 -6.03 -4.15 10.85
C PRO A 348 -5.21 -4.31 12.13
N LEU A 349 -5.24 -5.51 12.72
CA LEU A 349 -4.24 -5.92 13.70
C LEU A 349 -2.89 -6.04 13.00
N GLN A 350 -1.85 -5.40 13.55
CA GLN A 350 -0.47 -5.51 13.10
C GLN A 350 0.45 -5.87 14.26
N GLU A 351 1.36 -6.81 14.02
CA GLU A 351 2.45 -7.14 14.94
C GLU A 351 3.77 -7.17 14.17
N LYS A 352 4.81 -6.57 14.72
CA LYS A 352 6.13 -6.48 14.12
C LYS A 352 7.19 -6.87 15.12
N TYR A 353 8.17 -7.63 14.64
CA TYR A 353 9.37 -7.99 15.37
C TYR A 353 10.57 -7.74 14.49
N SER A 354 11.64 -7.20 15.06
CA SER A 354 12.91 -7.13 14.36
C SER A 354 14.07 -7.48 15.26
N LEU A 355 15.09 -8.06 14.67
CA LEU A 355 16.38 -8.35 15.29
C LEU A 355 17.49 -7.89 14.36
N ASN A 356 18.35 -7.04 14.84
CA ASN A 356 19.38 -6.40 14.04
C ASN A 356 20.71 -6.45 14.77
N GLY A 357 21.81 -6.52 14.01
CA GLY A 357 23.14 -6.47 14.58
C GLY A 357 24.15 -5.88 13.60
N ARG A 358 25.17 -5.24 14.14
CA ARG A 358 26.31 -4.71 13.40
C ARG A 358 27.61 -4.99 14.13
N VAL A 359 28.63 -5.31 13.36
CA VAL A 359 30.02 -5.35 13.78
C VAL A 359 30.80 -4.40 12.90
N SER A 360 31.51 -3.46 13.49
CA SER A 360 32.41 -2.53 12.82
C SER A 360 33.83 -2.72 13.35
N LEU A 361 34.80 -2.80 12.46
CA LEU A 361 36.20 -3.11 12.77
C LEU A 361 37.12 -2.14 12.04
N ARG A 362 38.09 -1.56 12.74
CA ARG A 362 39.23 -0.85 12.14
C ARG A 362 40.34 -1.86 11.90
N LEU A 363 40.49 -2.27 10.64
CA LEU A 363 41.52 -3.25 10.23
C LEU A 363 42.91 -2.63 10.20
N SER A 364 43.00 -1.35 9.90
CA SER A 364 44.19 -0.51 9.97
C SER A 364 43.78 0.94 10.15
N ASP A 365 44.76 1.85 10.27
CA ASP A 365 44.51 3.30 10.37
C ASP A 365 43.77 3.87 9.15
N THR A 366 43.76 3.13 8.03
CA THR A 366 43.19 3.56 6.76
C THR A 366 42.11 2.64 6.23
N ILE A 367 41.79 1.52 6.93
CA ILE A 367 40.81 0.54 6.43
C ILE A 367 39.80 0.18 7.53
N GLU A 368 38.56 0.36 7.21
CA GLU A 368 37.42 -0.02 8.01
C GLU A 368 36.65 -1.17 7.35
N ALA A 369 36.14 -2.11 8.17
CA ALA A 369 35.26 -3.18 7.74
C ALA A 369 34.00 -3.21 8.59
N TYR A 370 32.87 -3.53 7.98
CA TYR A 370 31.66 -3.77 8.73
C TYR A 370 30.83 -4.92 8.16
N VAL A 371 30.03 -5.54 9.05
CA VAL A 371 29.02 -6.53 8.68
C VAL A 371 27.75 -6.21 9.44
N THR A 372 26.61 -6.24 8.75
CA THR A 372 25.29 -6.12 9.38
C THR A 372 24.42 -7.34 9.08
N GLY A 373 23.53 -7.66 10.00
CA GLY A 373 22.50 -8.66 9.79
C GLY A 373 21.17 -8.14 10.36
N SER A 374 20.09 -8.30 9.62
CA SER A 374 18.75 -7.95 10.06
C SER A 374 17.74 -9.03 9.72
N TYR A 375 16.83 -9.27 10.63
CA TYR A 375 15.62 -10.04 10.46
C TYR A 375 14.43 -9.20 10.91
N SER A 376 13.39 -9.12 10.09
CA SER A 376 12.14 -8.52 10.48
C SER A 376 10.98 -9.44 10.13
N ARG A 377 9.98 -9.48 10.99
CA ARG A 377 8.71 -10.18 10.75
C ARG A 377 7.56 -9.23 11.00
N SER A 378 6.67 -9.14 10.03
CA SER A 378 5.41 -8.39 10.12
C SER A 378 4.24 -9.37 9.95
N TYR A 379 3.29 -9.33 10.89
CA TYR A 379 2.04 -10.05 10.82
C TYR A 379 0.89 -9.06 10.74
N VAL A 380 0.02 -9.21 9.72
CA VAL A 380 -1.16 -8.36 9.52
C VAL A 380 -2.39 -9.23 9.37
N ASN A 381 -3.40 -9.01 10.21
CA ASN A 381 -4.68 -9.72 10.14
C ASN A 381 -5.79 -8.76 9.70
N ILE A 382 -6.31 -9.00 8.50
CA ILE A 382 -7.32 -8.18 7.84
C ILE A 382 -8.64 -8.94 7.84
N THR A 383 -9.64 -8.40 8.52
CA THR A 383 -11.01 -8.97 8.58
C THR A 383 -12.05 -8.04 7.97
N SER A 384 -11.62 -7.09 7.14
CA SER A 384 -12.48 -6.06 6.57
C SER A 384 -13.25 -6.48 5.32
N ALA A 385 -13.02 -7.70 4.83
CA ALA A 385 -13.77 -8.22 3.69
C ALA A 385 -15.20 -8.56 4.08
N PHE A 386 -16.15 -8.20 3.22
CA PHE A 386 -17.49 -8.76 3.37
C PHE A 386 -17.44 -10.27 3.12
N PRO A 387 -18.19 -11.06 3.90
CA PRO A 387 -18.36 -12.47 3.58
C PRO A 387 -18.81 -12.69 2.15
N SER A 388 -18.47 -13.82 1.58
CA SER A 388 -18.90 -14.18 0.24
C SER A 388 -20.41 -14.12 0.11
N SER A 389 -20.91 -13.58 -1.01
CA SER A 389 -22.34 -13.37 -1.22
C SER A 389 -22.82 -13.88 -2.57
N ILE A 390 -24.08 -14.29 -2.61
CA ILE A 390 -24.80 -14.68 -3.81
C ILE A 390 -25.79 -13.56 -4.14
N ARG A 391 -25.67 -12.95 -5.32
CA ARG A 391 -26.49 -11.82 -5.80
C ARG A 391 -26.97 -12.09 -7.23
N ASN A 392 -27.97 -11.32 -7.67
CA ASN A 392 -28.48 -11.42 -9.04
C ASN A 392 -27.57 -10.81 -10.12
N THR A 393 -26.70 -9.88 -9.73
CA THR A 393 -25.86 -9.10 -10.65
C THR A 393 -24.40 -9.52 -10.67
N GLN A 394 -24.00 -10.46 -9.80
CA GLN A 394 -22.66 -10.98 -9.82
C GLN A 394 -22.62 -12.25 -10.64
N PRO A 395 -21.85 -12.27 -11.71
CA PRO A 395 -21.25 -13.47 -12.16
C PRO A 395 -20.36 -13.98 -11.03
N PHE A 396 -20.50 -15.23 -10.68
CA PHE A 396 -19.76 -15.80 -9.59
C PHE A 396 -18.32 -16.01 -10.00
N GLY A 397 -17.46 -15.24 -9.37
CA GLY A 397 -16.05 -15.53 -9.32
C GLY A 397 -15.32 -15.55 -10.66
N ALA A 398 -14.16 -16.05 -10.54
CA ALA A 398 -13.20 -16.19 -11.60
C ALA A 398 -13.41 -17.45 -12.42
N ALA A 399 -14.15 -18.39 -11.90
CA ALA A 399 -14.39 -19.59 -12.67
C ALA A 399 -15.32 -19.25 -13.83
N PRO A 400 -14.83 -19.31 -15.05
CA PRO A 400 -15.62 -18.95 -16.22
C PRO A 400 -16.94 -19.72 -16.28
N ALA A 401 -16.93 -20.98 -15.85
CA ALA A 401 -18.12 -21.84 -15.83
C ALA A 401 -19.19 -21.40 -14.83
N VAL A 402 -18.89 -20.49 -13.91
CA VAL A 402 -19.81 -20.04 -12.86
C VAL A 402 -20.11 -18.56 -13.02
N ALA A 403 -19.18 -17.83 -13.59
CA ALA A 403 -19.21 -16.39 -13.60
C ALA A 403 -20.31 -15.81 -14.46
N SER A 404 -20.75 -16.48 -15.48
CA SER A 404 -21.26 -15.73 -16.60
C SER A 404 -22.69 -15.99 -16.96
N SER A 405 -23.10 -17.21 -16.96
CA SER A 405 -24.42 -17.56 -17.44
C SER A 405 -25.42 -17.75 -16.32
N ASN A 406 -24.97 -17.60 -15.08
CA ASN A 406 -25.83 -17.82 -13.93
C ASN A 406 -26.01 -16.53 -13.10
N PRO A 407 -27.13 -15.84 -13.26
CA PRO A 407 -27.44 -14.66 -12.46
C PRO A 407 -27.83 -14.99 -11.01
N GLY A 408 -27.57 -16.19 -10.55
CA GLY A 408 -27.87 -16.64 -9.20
C GLY A 408 -27.65 -18.13 -9.04
N ILE A 409 -27.74 -18.62 -7.82
CA ILE A 409 -27.75 -20.07 -7.48
C ILE A 409 -29.18 -20.49 -7.14
N VAL A 410 -29.50 -21.76 -7.41
CA VAL A 410 -30.81 -22.31 -7.08
C VAL A 410 -30.71 -23.41 -6.05
N LEU A 411 -31.70 -23.47 -5.18
CA LEU A 411 -31.96 -24.57 -4.29
C LEU A 411 -32.94 -25.51 -5.00
N PRO A 412 -32.53 -26.75 -5.35
CA PRO A 412 -33.41 -27.70 -6.05
C PRO A 412 -34.56 -28.16 -5.15
N VAL A 413 -35.57 -28.77 -5.76
CA VAL A 413 -36.70 -29.36 -5.02
C VAL A 413 -36.28 -30.56 -4.18
N TYR A 414 -35.37 -31.38 -4.71
CA TYR A 414 -34.88 -32.57 -4.04
C TYR A 414 -33.39 -32.48 -3.76
N VAL A 415 -32.98 -33.04 -2.62
CA VAL A 415 -31.61 -33.29 -2.23
C VAL A 415 -31.40 -34.75 -1.92
N CYS A 416 -30.16 -35.24 -2.01
CA CYS A 416 -29.83 -36.64 -1.77
C CYS A 416 -28.39 -36.82 -1.25
N THR A 417 -28.04 -37.97 -0.75
CA THR A 417 -26.74 -38.22 -0.11
C THR A 417 -25.56 -38.02 -1.06
N SER A 418 -25.71 -38.40 -2.32
CA SER A 418 -24.66 -38.23 -3.32
C SER A 418 -24.54 -36.79 -3.85
N GLY A 419 -25.60 -36.01 -3.73
CA GLY A 419 -25.69 -34.68 -4.38
C GLY A 419 -25.79 -34.74 -5.91
N ASN A 420 -25.96 -35.94 -6.49
CA ASN A 420 -26.08 -36.16 -7.93
C ASN A 420 -27.38 -36.88 -8.24
N ASP A 421 -28.05 -36.47 -9.33
CA ASP A 421 -29.31 -37.06 -9.81
C ASP A 421 -30.39 -37.16 -8.73
N CYS A 422 -30.48 -36.17 -7.83
CA CYS A 422 -31.42 -36.17 -6.70
C CYS A 422 -32.89 -36.06 -7.12
N ALA A 423 -33.14 -35.61 -8.36
CA ALA A 423 -34.50 -35.66 -8.92
C ALA A 423 -34.99 -37.10 -9.21
N ASN A 424 -34.11 -38.05 -9.39
CA ASN A 424 -34.42 -39.47 -9.60
C ASN A 424 -35.05 -40.05 -8.32
N PRO A 425 -36.24 -40.69 -8.41
CA PRO A 425 -36.86 -41.35 -7.28
C PRO A 425 -36.01 -42.42 -6.60
N ALA A 426 -35.06 -43.04 -7.33
CA ALA A 426 -34.16 -44.07 -6.82
C ALA A 426 -32.89 -43.53 -6.15
N ALA A 427 -32.65 -42.22 -6.13
CA ALA A 427 -31.46 -41.63 -5.55
C ALA A 427 -31.35 -41.91 -4.05
N PRO A 428 -30.23 -42.46 -3.54
CA PRO A 428 -30.04 -42.76 -2.13
C PRO A 428 -30.18 -41.51 -1.25
N GLY A 429 -31.00 -41.62 -0.18
CA GLY A 429 -31.26 -40.54 0.75
C GLY A 429 -32.02 -39.35 0.15
N ARG A 430 -32.74 -39.58 -0.96
CA ARG A 430 -33.59 -38.55 -1.58
C ARG A 430 -34.64 -38.06 -0.60
N ARG A 431 -34.72 -36.76 -0.45
CA ARG A 431 -35.71 -36.03 0.36
C ARG A 431 -35.98 -34.67 -0.23
N LEU A 432 -37.11 -34.07 0.17
CA LEU A 432 -37.36 -32.67 -0.14
C LEU A 432 -36.27 -31.78 0.46
N ASN A 433 -35.88 -30.78 -0.28
CA ASN A 433 -34.86 -29.83 0.17
C ASN A 433 -35.39 -28.93 1.29
N PRO A 434 -34.86 -29.01 2.53
CA PRO A 434 -35.37 -28.23 3.67
C PRO A 434 -35.10 -26.70 3.50
N ASN A 435 -34.18 -26.35 2.64
CA ASN A 435 -33.84 -24.94 2.37
C ASN A 435 -34.73 -24.30 1.28
N ASN A 436 -35.51 -25.12 0.53
CA ASN A 436 -36.36 -24.62 -0.54
C ASN A 436 -37.83 -24.59 -0.09
N PRO A 437 -38.43 -23.41 0.15
CA PRO A 437 -39.82 -23.30 0.62
C PRO A 437 -40.84 -23.78 -0.40
N TYR A 438 -40.48 -23.94 -1.65
CA TYR A 438 -41.38 -24.41 -2.73
C TYR A 438 -41.28 -25.94 -2.91
N ALA A 439 -40.36 -26.62 -2.25
CA ALA A 439 -40.08 -28.04 -2.50
C ALA A 439 -41.28 -28.94 -2.34
N ALA A 440 -42.10 -28.76 -1.29
CA ALA A 440 -43.29 -29.58 -1.03
C ALA A 440 -44.37 -29.35 -2.09
N ALA A 441 -44.60 -28.10 -2.49
CA ALA A 441 -45.63 -27.75 -3.47
C ALA A 441 -45.28 -28.22 -4.90
N PHE A 442 -44.00 -28.34 -5.23
CA PHE A 442 -43.50 -28.72 -6.55
C PHE A 442 -42.81 -30.08 -6.56
N ALA A 443 -43.14 -30.98 -5.62
CA ALA A 443 -42.59 -32.33 -5.57
C ALA A 443 -42.85 -33.12 -6.85
N GLY A 444 -44.00 -32.90 -7.53
CA GLY A 444 -44.38 -33.54 -8.78
C GLY A 444 -43.84 -32.83 -10.03
N ASP A 445 -43.30 -31.62 -9.90
CA ASP A 445 -42.75 -30.80 -11.01
C ASP A 445 -41.46 -30.06 -10.57
N PRO A 446 -40.38 -30.81 -10.33
CA PRO A 446 -39.16 -30.24 -9.78
C PRO A 446 -38.50 -29.18 -10.69
N ALA A 447 -38.74 -29.21 -12.00
CA ALA A 447 -38.21 -28.24 -12.93
C ALA A 447 -38.78 -26.82 -12.72
N ASN A 448 -39.99 -26.69 -12.16
CA ASN A 448 -40.64 -25.39 -11.93
C ASN A 448 -40.69 -25.00 -10.45
N GLY A 449 -40.07 -25.78 -9.58
CA GLY A 449 -40.09 -25.56 -8.14
C GLY A 449 -38.74 -25.18 -7.52
N ALA A 450 -37.73 -24.83 -8.30
CA ALA A 450 -36.45 -24.38 -7.78
C ALA A 450 -36.57 -22.98 -7.16
N ALA A 451 -35.74 -22.72 -6.15
CA ALA A 451 -35.68 -21.45 -5.45
C ALA A 451 -34.34 -20.76 -5.76
N ARG A 452 -34.33 -19.68 -6.54
CA ARG A 452 -33.18 -18.82 -6.67
C ARG A 452 -32.90 -18.12 -5.36
N ILE A 453 -31.67 -18.20 -4.87
CA ILE A 453 -31.29 -17.68 -3.57
C ILE A 453 -30.37 -16.46 -3.69
N TYR A 454 -30.62 -15.48 -2.83
CA TYR A 454 -29.78 -14.30 -2.57
C TYR A 454 -29.33 -14.38 -1.12
N TYR A 455 -28.03 -14.45 -0.89
CA TYR A 455 -27.51 -14.75 0.44
C TYR A 455 -26.08 -14.26 0.62
N LEU A 456 -25.75 -13.81 1.83
CA LEU A 456 -24.40 -13.51 2.27
C LEU A 456 -24.03 -14.48 3.39
N PHE A 457 -22.94 -15.21 3.25
CA PHE A 457 -22.47 -16.24 4.18
C PHE A 457 -21.87 -15.60 5.45
N GLY A 458 -22.70 -14.92 6.22
CA GLY A 458 -22.29 -14.14 7.38
C GLY A 458 -21.81 -14.97 8.58
N ASP A 459 -21.98 -16.29 8.54
CA ASP A 459 -21.44 -17.26 9.48
C ASP A 459 -20.04 -17.78 9.10
N ILE A 460 -19.53 -17.42 7.93
CA ILE A 460 -18.18 -17.73 7.45
C ILE A 460 -17.34 -16.45 7.49
N ALA A 461 -16.35 -16.45 8.39
CA ALA A 461 -15.44 -15.31 8.49
C ALA A 461 -14.62 -15.13 7.19
N ALA A 462 -14.54 -13.89 6.69
CA ALA A 462 -13.76 -13.55 5.51
C ALA A 462 -12.65 -12.57 5.87
N GLY A 463 -11.50 -12.73 5.22
CA GLY A 463 -10.35 -11.88 5.45
C GLY A 463 -9.06 -12.48 4.93
N SER A 464 -7.95 -11.96 5.40
CA SER A 464 -6.63 -12.52 5.11
C SER A 464 -5.65 -12.29 6.25
N GLU A 465 -4.74 -13.21 6.39
CA GLU A 465 -3.56 -13.09 7.24
C GLU A 465 -2.33 -13.02 6.36
N ARG A 466 -1.42 -12.13 6.70
CA ARG A 466 -0.16 -11.93 5.98
C ARG A 466 0.97 -11.99 6.97
N THR A 467 1.88 -12.92 6.75
CA THR A 467 3.14 -13.01 7.48
C THR A 467 4.25 -12.70 6.50
N ASN A 468 4.97 -11.62 6.74
CA ASN A 468 6.09 -11.19 5.92
C ASN A 468 7.38 -11.29 6.73
N GLU A 469 8.40 -11.98 6.22
CA GLU A 469 9.69 -12.17 6.86
C GLU A 469 10.81 -11.67 5.93
N VAL A 470 11.59 -10.70 6.40
CA VAL A 470 12.68 -10.11 5.63
C VAL A 470 14.01 -10.41 6.30
N TYR A 471 14.91 -10.98 5.54
CA TYR A 471 16.30 -11.25 5.91
C TYR A 471 17.20 -10.34 5.08
N ARG A 472 18.09 -9.59 5.71
CA ARG A 472 19.06 -8.75 5.02
C ARG A 472 20.41 -8.81 5.69
N GLY A 473 21.45 -9.00 4.90
CA GLY A 473 22.86 -8.95 5.34
C GLY A 473 23.64 -7.98 4.46
N THR A 474 24.50 -7.17 5.05
CA THR A 474 25.43 -6.32 4.32
C THR A 474 26.84 -6.51 4.83
N LEU A 475 27.80 -6.29 3.96
CA LEU A 475 29.20 -6.24 4.31
C LEU A 475 29.85 -5.06 3.54
N GLY A 476 30.81 -4.41 4.17
CA GLY A 476 31.52 -3.31 3.55
C GLY A 476 32.97 -3.23 4.01
N LEU A 477 33.79 -2.80 3.06
CA LEU A 477 35.17 -2.40 3.27
C LEU A 477 35.31 -0.98 2.73
N THR A 478 35.79 -0.07 3.55
CA THR A 478 36.09 1.30 3.15
C THR A 478 37.52 1.63 3.54
N GLY A 479 38.17 2.49 2.76
CA GLY A 479 39.52 2.86 3.09
C GLY A 479 40.02 4.06 2.31
N SER A 480 41.20 4.56 2.69
CA SER A 480 41.92 5.63 2.01
C SER A 480 43.23 5.11 1.43
N LEU A 481 43.58 5.69 0.29
CA LEU A 481 44.89 5.53 -0.38
C LEU A 481 45.57 6.91 -0.42
N GLY A 482 46.42 7.17 0.60
CA GLY A 482 46.98 8.52 0.83
C GLY A 482 45.89 9.47 1.37
N GLU A 483 46.15 10.79 1.23
CA GLU A 483 45.27 11.83 1.81
C GLU A 483 44.06 12.19 0.95
N ASN A 484 44.11 11.95 -0.38
CA ASN A 484 43.17 12.47 -1.34
C ASN A 484 42.26 11.43 -2.01
N THR A 485 42.45 10.15 -1.71
CA THR A 485 41.74 9.08 -2.42
C THR A 485 41.07 8.13 -1.43
N ASN A 486 39.74 7.99 -1.54
CA ASN A 486 38.94 7.05 -0.77
C ASN A 486 38.36 5.98 -1.68
N TRP A 487 38.21 4.77 -1.15
CA TRP A 487 37.58 3.67 -1.87
C TRP A 487 36.59 2.95 -0.95
N ARG A 488 35.59 2.33 -1.56
CA ARG A 488 34.65 1.46 -0.87
C ARG A 488 34.29 0.27 -1.73
N ILE A 489 34.05 -0.88 -1.07
CA ILE A 489 33.48 -2.09 -1.67
C ILE A 489 32.40 -2.56 -0.73
N GLU A 490 31.19 -2.71 -1.23
CA GLU A 490 30.02 -3.08 -0.42
C GLU A 490 29.23 -4.19 -1.09
N GLY A 491 28.62 -5.04 -0.27
CA GLY A 491 27.74 -6.10 -0.74
C GLY A 491 26.48 -6.17 0.09
N VAL A 492 25.37 -6.54 -0.56
CA VAL A 492 24.10 -6.80 0.09
C VAL A 492 23.49 -8.10 -0.43
N ALA A 493 22.92 -8.87 0.50
CA ALA A 493 22.07 -10.01 0.22
C ALA A 493 20.77 -9.81 1.01
N ALA A 494 19.63 -9.84 0.33
CA ALA A 494 18.32 -9.69 0.97
C ALA A 494 17.31 -10.67 0.39
N ARG A 495 16.42 -11.13 1.24
CA ARG A 495 15.30 -12.01 0.87
C ARG A 495 14.07 -11.62 1.67
N ASP A 496 12.94 -11.53 0.98
CA ASP A 496 11.63 -11.26 1.55
C ASP A 496 10.71 -12.44 1.25
N GLU A 497 10.10 -13.02 2.27
CA GLU A 497 9.21 -14.18 2.21
C GLU A 497 7.84 -13.79 2.76
N LEU A 498 6.83 -13.92 1.94
CA LEU A 498 5.44 -13.60 2.29
C LEU A 498 4.59 -14.86 2.23
N GLU A 499 3.91 -15.17 3.32
CA GLU A 499 2.80 -16.12 3.36
C GLU A 499 1.48 -15.35 3.46
N LEU A 500 0.62 -15.55 2.47
CA LEU A 500 -0.74 -15.01 2.45
C LEU A 500 -1.72 -16.15 2.68
N VAL A 501 -2.51 -16.08 3.76
CA VAL A 501 -3.63 -16.98 4.04
C VAL A 501 -4.93 -16.22 3.83
N GLN A 502 -5.77 -16.72 2.92
CA GLN A 502 -7.07 -16.14 2.61
C GLN A 502 -8.18 -17.01 3.22
N HIS A 503 -9.12 -16.37 3.89
CA HIS A 503 -10.26 -16.97 4.56
C HIS A 503 -11.57 -16.62 3.87
N GLY A 504 -12.56 -17.51 3.96
CA GLY A 504 -13.95 -17.25 3.56
C GLY A 504 -14.19 -17.22 2.06
N LEU A 505 -13.26 -17.75 1.26
CA LEU A 505 -13.43 -17.91 -0.18
C LEU A 505 -14.20 -19.20 -0.47
N LEU A 506 -15.44 -19.08 -0.94
CA LEU A 506 -16.28 -20.23 -1.23
C LEU A 506 -15.70 -21.09 -2.35
N ASN A 507 -15.52 -22.37 -2.09
CA ASN A 507 -15.16 -23.33 -3.12
C ASN A 507 -16.41 -23.71 -3.92
N ILE A 508 -16.32 -23.61 -5.24
CA ILE A 508 -17.45 -23.83 -6.17
C ILE A 508 -17.98 -25.25 -6.09
N ALA A 509 -17.11 -26.25 -6.09
CA ALA A 509 -17.50 -27.65 -6.03
C ALA A 509 -18.13 -28.00 -4.67
N ALA A 510 -17.57 -27.48 -3.60
CA ALA A 510 -18.11 -27.65 -2.25
C ALA A 510 -19.48 -26.99 -2.10
N LEU A 511 -19.67 -25.79 -2.65
CA LEU A 511 -20.98 -25.12 -2.64
C LEU A 511 -22.05 -25.91 -3.41
N ARG A 512 -21.68 -26.43 -4.60
CA ARG A 512 -22.57 -27.31 -5.37
C ARG A 512 -22.99 -28.54 -4.57
N THR A 513 -22.02 -29.19 -3.92
CA THR A 513 -22.26 -30.34 -3.07
C THR A 513 -23.16 -29.98 -1.89
N ALA A 514 -22.88 -28.88 -1.21
CA ALA A 514 -23.66 -28.43 -0.05
C ALA A 514 -25.13 -28.15 -0.40
N ILE A 515 -25.37 -27.53 -1.55
CA ILE A 515 -26.73 -27.25 -2.06
C ILE A 515 -27.46 -28.55 -2.41
N ASN A 516 -26.82 -29.45 -3.17
CA ASN A 516 -27.44 -30.67 -3.68
C ASN A 516 -27.64 -31.74 -2.59
N THR A 517 -26.84 -31.73 -1.55
CA THR A 517 -27.02 -32.63 -0.39
C THR A 517 -27.91 -32.05 0.69
N GLY A 518 -28.09 -30.70 0.68
CA GLY A 518 -28.73 -29.95 1.75
C GLY A 518 -27.92 -29.98 3.04
N SER A 519 -26.57 -30.09 2.94
CA SER A 519 -25.68 -30.13 4.11
C SER A 519 -25.40 -28.76 4.72
N TYR A 520 -25.63 -27.67 4.00
CA TYR A 520 -25.59 -26.31 4.52
C TYR A 520 -27.01 -25.82 4.77
N ASN A 521 -27.27 -25.29 5.97
CA ASN A 521 -28.54 -24.74 6.38
C ASN A 521 -28.61 -23.24 6.09
N PHE A 522 -29.37 -22.86 5.06
CA PHE A 522 -29.61 -21.47 4.70
C PHE A 522 -30.72 -20.81 5.50
N VAL A 523 -31.61 -21.62 6.12
CA VAL A 523 -32.73 -21.15 6.95
C VAL A 523 -32.21 -20.66 8.29
N ASP A 524 -31.33 -21.44 8.91
CA ASP A 524 -30.69 -21.10 10.18
C ASP A 524 -29.19 -21.41 10.10
N PRO A 525 -28.37 -20.44 9.64
CA PRO A 525 -26.93 -20.63 9.49
C PRO A 525 -26.17 -20.94 10.80
N SER A 526 -26.76 -20.64 11.96
CA SER A 526 -26.16 -20.95 13.26
C SER A 526 -26.07 -22.46 13.53
N GLN A 527 -26.87 -23.25 12.84
CA GLN A 527 -26.86 -24.71 12.93
C GLN A 527 -25.73 -25.36 12.09
N ASN A 528 -25.05 -24.60 11.24
CA ASN A 528 -23.95 -25.16 10.50
C ASN A 528 -22.76 -25.43 11.42
N SER A 529 -22.21 -26.64 11.37
CA SER A 529 -21.00 -26.97 12.11
C SER A 529 -19.77 -26.27 11.50
N GLN A 530 -18.70 -26.13 12.28
CA GLN A 530 -17.46 -25.57 11.77
C GLN A 530 -16.93 -26.41 10.59
N ALA A 531 -17.04 -27.74 10.66
CA ALA A 531 -16.61 -28.62 9.57
C ALA A 531 -17.37 -28.36 8.24
N VAL A 532 -18.63 -27.98 8.30
CA VAL A 532 -19.40 -27.61 7.10
C VAL A 532 -18.91 -26.27 6.53
N ARG A 533 -18.61 -25.29 7.39
CA ARG A 533 -18.06 -24.01 6.99
C ARG A 533 -16.66 -24.15 6.37
N ASP A 534 -15.79 -24.92 7.03
CA ASP A 534 -14.40 -25.16 6.55
C ASP A 534 -14.39 -25.94 5.23
N ALA A 535 -15.32 -26.90 5.07
CA ALA A 535 -15.46 -27.61 3.80
C ALA A 535 -15.95 -26.70 2.67
N LEU A 536 -16.82 -25.74 2.99
CA LEU A 536 -17.38 -24.82 2.01
C LEU A 536 -16.39 -23.71 1.62
N ALA A 537 -15.59 -23.25 2.55
CA ALA A 537 -14.62 -22.18 2.37
C ALA A 537 -13.29 -22.54 3.05
N PRO A 538 -12.54 -23.49 2.48
CA PRO A 538 -11.23 -23.87 3.01
C PRO A 538 -10.23 -22.71 2.85
N ASP A 539 -9.35 -22.54 3.84
CA ASP A 539 -8.29 -21.57 3.80
C ASP A 539 -7.36 -21.82 2.62
N LYS A 540 -6.96 -20.74 1.95
CA LYS A 540 -5.98 -20.76 0.87
C LYS A 540 -4.70 -20.08 1.27
N THR A 541 -3.61 -20.85 1.34
CA THR A 541 -2.27 -20.35 1.61
C THR A 541 -1.47 -20.19 0.33
N THR A 542 -0.90 -19.01 0.12
CA THR A 542 -0.09 -18.67 -1.05
C THR A 542 1.26 -18.13 -0.60
N PRO A 543 2.36 -18.87 -0.79
CA PRO A 543 3.70 -18.37 -0.54
C PRO A 543 4.21 -17.54 -1.72
N SER A 544 4.91 -16.46 -1.42
CA SER A 544 5.59 -15.61 -2.41
C SER A 544 6.93 -15.16 -1.86
N HIS A 545 7.92 -14.89 -2.70
CA HIS A 545 9.20 -14.38 -2.24
C HIS A 545 9.88 -13.51 -3.29
N SER A 546 10.74 -12.62 -2.81
CA SER A 546 11.68 -11.86 -3.61
C SER A 546 13.09 -11.95 -3.04
N SER A 547 14.11 -11.70 -3.87
CA SER A 547 15.50 -11.67 -3.44
C SER A 547 16.33 -10.67 -4.22
N LEU A 548 17.32 -10.11 -3.54
CA LEU A 548 18.31 -9.18 -4.09
C LEU A 548 19.70 -9.60 -3.63
N TYR A 549 20.63 -9.66 -4.57
CA TYR A 549 22.08 -9.77 -4.31
C TYR A 549 22.78 -8.69 -5.09
N ALA A 550 23.59 -7.88 -4.45
CA ALA A 550 24.35 -6.83 -5.13
C ALA A 550 25.74 -6.67 -4.55
N ALA A 551 26.66 -6.24 -5.41
CA ALA A 551 27.98 -5.77 -5.05
C ALA A 551 28.25 -4.45 -5.76
N ASP A 552 28.81 -3.51 -5.03
CA ASP A 552 29.15 -2.16 -5.48
C ASP A 552 30.59 -1.83 -5.10
N ALA A 553 31.34 -1.17 -5.99
CA ALA A 553 32.68 -0.71 -5.71
C ALA A 553 32.87 0.69 -6.31
N SER A 554 33.47 1.59 -5.55
CA SER A 554 33.78 2.94 -6.01
C SER A 554 35.09 3.48 -5.45
N ILE A 555 35.66 4.42 -6.17
CA ILE A 555 36.83 5.20 -5.77
C ILE A 555 36.54 6.68 -6.00
N THR A 556 36.91 7.50 -5.03
CA THR A 556 36.77 8.95 -5.05
C THR A 556 38.08 9.57 -4.80
N THR A 557 38.48 10.56 -5.62
CA THR A 557 39.78 11.22 -5.51
C THR A 557 39.69 12.71 -5.78
N THR A 558 40.51 13.49 -5.09
CA THR A 558 40.74 14.91 -5.43
C THR A 558 41.86 14.97 -6.46
N LEU A 559 41.55 15.53 -7.63
CA LEU A 559 42.50 15.65 -8.74
C LEU A 559 43.40 16.88 -8.64
N THR A 560 42.81 18.03 -8.28
CA THR A 560 43.53 19.32 -8.17
C THR A 560 42.65 20.31 -7.40
N GLU A 561 43.25 21.41 -6.96
CA GLU A 561 42.55 22.54 -6.40
C GLU A 561 42.13 23.52 -7.50
N LEU A 562 40.88 23.93 -7.51
CA LEU A 562 40.31 25.01 -8.30
C LEU A 562 40.15 26.26 -7.45
N SER A 563 39.74 27.37 -8.05
CA SER A 563 39.55 28.65 -7.34
C SER A 563 38.50 28.57 -6.21
N GLY A 564 37.56 27.67 -6.31
CA GLY A 564 36.48 27.47 -5.32
C GLY A 564 36.71 26.32 -4.37
N GLY A 565 37.72 25.48 -4.57
CA GLY A 565 38.01 24.31 -3.75
C GLY A 565 38.48 23.09 -4.56
N PRO A 566 38.48 21.89 -3.93
CA PRO A 566 39.02 20.69 -4.57
C PRO A 566 38.12 20.18 -5.71
N LEU A 567 38.72 19.92 -6.88
CA LEU A 567 38.07 19.17 -7.98
C LEU A 567 38.05 17.69 -7.60
N GLN A 568 36.87 17.17 -7.32
CA GLN A 568 36.70 15.79 -6.92
C GLN A 568 36.08 14.94 -8.05
N VAL A 569 36.54 13.70 -8.16
CA VAL A 569 36.02 12.73 -9.14
C VAL A 569 35.74 11.41 -8.43
N ALA A 570 34.56 10.85 -8.66
CA ALA A 570 34.22 9.50 -8.26
C ALA A 570 33.93 8.64 -9.49
N VAL A 571 34.36 7.38 -9.46
CA VAL A 571 33.99 6.34 -10.43
C VAL A 571 33.66 5.06 -9.71
N GLY A 572 32.76 4.29 -10.28
CA GLY A 572 32.36 3.03 -9.66
C GLY A 572 31.62 2.09 -10.60
N GLY A 573 31.35 0.92 -10.09
CA GLY A 573 30.61 -0.12 -10.78
C GLY A 573 29.78 -0.96 -9.83
N GLN A 574 28.68 -1.48 -10.34
CA GLN A 574 27.74 -2.30 -9.59
C GLN A 574 27.32 -3.50 -10.40
N ILE A 575 27.16 -4.62 -9.73
CA ILE A 575 26.42 -5.78 -10.25
C ILE A 575 25.34 -6.15 -9.26
N ARG A 576 24.10 -6.39 -9.75
CA ARG A 576 23.00 -6.87 -8.91
C ARG A 576 22.16 -7.90 -9.63
N ARG A 577 21.62 -8.84 -8.87
CA ARG A 577 20.67 -9.85 -9.32
C ARG A 577 19.41 -9.73 -8.48
N GLU A 578 18.29 -9.62 -9.15
CA GLU A 578 16.96 -9.51 -8.54
C GLU A 578 16.08 -10.65 -9.05
N LYS A 579 15.24 -11.19 -8.16
CA LYS A 579 14.28 -12.25 -8.48
C LYS A 579 12.98 -12.03 -7.72
N LEU A 580 11.86 -12.32 -8.38
CA LEU A 580 10.52 -12.31 -7.80
C LEU A 580 9.76 -13.57 -8.20
N GLU A 581 9.15 -14.23 -7.21
CA GLU A 581 8.19 -15.31 -7.38
C GLU A 581 6.95 -15.01 -6.53
N ASN A 582 5.92 -14.44 -7.15
CA ASN A 582 4.61 -14.24 -6.56
C ASN A 582 3.63 -15.20 -7.21
N ASN A 583 3.16 -16.17 -6.43
CA ASN A 583 2.30 -17.24 -6.92
C ASN A 583 0.84 -16.78 -7.07
N ASN A 584 0.16 -17.36 -8.04
CA ASN A 584 -1.26 -17.12 -8.24
C ASN A 584 -2.08 -17.71 -7.09
N GLN A 585 -2.93 -16.88 -6.49
CA GLN A 585 -3.77 -17.23 -5.35
C GLN A 585 -4.93 -18.18 -5.71
N ASN A 586 -5.30 -18.28 -6.97
CA ASN A 586 -6.44 -19.09 -7.43
C ASN A 586 -6.14 -19.78 -8.76
N VAL A 587 -5.07 -20.59 -8.81
CA VAL A 587 -4.64 -21.34 -10.01
C VAL A 587 -5.74 -22.23 -10.56
N ALA A 588 -6.51 -22.87 -9.67
CA ALA A 588 -7.57 -23.80 -10.04
C ALA A 588 -8.86 -23.11 -10.50
N LEU A 589 -8.97 -21.79 -10.33
CA LEU A 589 -10.19 -21.02 -10.56
C LEU A 589 -11.42 -21.66 -9.89
N ASP A 590 -11.23 -22.20 -8.69
CA ASP A 590 -12.21 -23.01 -7.97
C ASP A 590 -12.97 -22.24 -6.88
N THR A 591 -12.74 -20.94 -6.76
CA THR A 591 -13.41 -20.08 -5.77
C THR A 591 -14.27 -19.02 -6.43
N TYR A 592 -15.24 -18.54 -5.68
CA TYR A 592 -16.14 -17.44 -6.07
C TYR A 592 -15.51 -16.04 -6.02
N SER A 593 -14.32 -15.91 -5.50
CA SER A 593 -13.58 -14.65 -5.54
C SER A 593 -12.58 -14.68 -6.67
N LEU A 594 -12.46 -13.55 -7.35
CA LEU A 594 -11.45 -13.36 -8.34
C LEU A 594 -10.52 -12.25 -7.95
N SER A 595 -9.33 -12.64 -7.55
CA SER A 595 -8.15 -11.82 -7.54
C SER A 595 -7.01 -12.73 -7.89
N THR A 596 -6.51 -12.61 -9.08
CA THR A 596 -5.31 -13.33 -9.48
C THR A 596 -4.29 -12.31 -9.92
N ALA A 597 -3.29 -12.11 -9.07
CA ALA A 597 -2.06 -11.46 -9.48
C ALA A 597 -0.94 -12.47 -9.28
N SER A 598 -0.16 -12.67 -10.29
CA SER A 598 1.07 -13.45 -10.21
C SER A 598 2.18 -12.70 -10.94
N ALA A 599 3.39 -12.76 -10.39
CA ALA A 599 4.54 -12.10 -10.98
C ALA A 599 5.77 -12.97 -10.82
N PHE A 600 6.46 -13.20 -11.94
CA PHE A 600 7.65 -14.05 -12.00
C PHE A 600 8.70 -13.38 -12.85
N GLY A 601 9.90 -13.27 -12.33
CA GLY A 601 11.00 -12.77 -13.12
C GLY A 601 12.32 -12.82 -12.37
N GLU A 602 13.37 -12.69 -13.13
CA GLU A 602 14.74 -12.63 -12.65
C GLU A 602 15.57 -11.85 -13.65
N HIS A 603 16.42 -10.96 -13.16
CA HIS A 603 17.41 -10.31 -14.00
C HIS A 603 18.73 -10.02 -13.27
N THR A 604 19.76 -9.80 -14.08
CA THR A 604 21.04 -9.26 -13.63
C THR A 604 21.25 -7.90 -14.27
N VAL A 605 21.66 -6.93 -13.46
CA VAL A 605 22.00 -5.58 -13.89
C VAL A 605 23.46 -5.33 -13.64
N SER A 606 24.18 -4.87 -14.67
CA SER A 606 25.56 -4.42 -14.57
C SER A 606 25.62 -2.92 -14.85
N ALA A 607 26.29 -2.17 -14.01
CA ALA A 607 26.36 -0.72 -14.16
C ALA A 607 27.76 -0.16 -13.95
N ALA A 608 28.04 0.94 -14.65
CA ALA A 608 29.20 1.79 -14.41
C ALA A 608 28.76 3.24 -14.26
N TYR A 609 29.35 3.97 -13.35
CA TYR A 609 28.95 5.33 -13.03
C TYR A 609 30.13 6.23 -12.69
N PHE A 610 29.94 7.53 -12.84
CA PHE A 610 30.89 8.55 -12.46
C PHE A 610 30.21 9.79 -11.91
N GLU A 611 30.93 10.55 -11.12
CA GLU A 611 30.57 11.89 -10.66
C GLU A 611 31.78 12.77 -10.64
N VAL A 612 31.65 14.01 -11.11
CA VAL A 612 32.66 15.07 -11.08
C VAL A 612 32.05 16.26 -10.36
N ASP A 613 32.76 16.73 -9.37
CA ASP A 613 32.43 17.95 -8.65
C ASP A 613 33.50 18.99 -8.86
N ALA A 614 33.10 20.13 -9.39
CA ALA A 614 34.02 21.21 -9.78
C ALA A 614 33.55 22.54 -9.16
N PRO A 615 34.08 22.92 -7.99
CA PRO A 615 33.93 24.25 -7.44
C PRO A 615 34.77 25.24 -8.26
N VAL A 616 34.22 25.66 -9.42
CA VAL A 616 34.92 26.46 -10.42
C VAL A 616 35.36 27.83 -9.88
N LEU A 617 34.49 28.42 -9.05
CA LEU A 617 34.72 29.67 -8.33
C LEU A 617 34.26 29.48 -6.88
N GLU A 618 34.73 30.33 -5.97
CA GLU A 618 34.19 30.39 -4.58
C GLU A 618 32.68 30.54 -4.51
N SER A 619 32.07 31.13 -5.57
CA SER A 619 30.64 31.34 -5.67
C SER A 619 29.92 30.34 -6.61
N LEU A 620 30.63 29.48 -7.34
CA LEU A 620 30.06 28.63 -8.38
C LEU A 620 30.57 27.20 -8.28
N ASP A 621 29.67 26.31 -7.96
CA ASP A 621 29.88 24.86 -7.94
C ASP A 621 29.08 24.20 -9.07
N VAL A 622 29.76 23.30 -9.82
CA VAL A 622 29.16 22.53 -10.93
C VAL A 622 29.39 21.05 -10.67
N ASN A 623 28.31 20.30 -10.65
CA ASN A 623 28.32 18.87 -10.48
C ASN A 623 27.81 18.18 -11.76
N VAL A 624 28.54 17.17 -12.23
CA VAL A 624 28.18 16.37 -13.40
C VAL A 624 28.29 14.91 -13.05
N SER A 625 27.22 14.14 -13.27
CA SER A 625 27.25 12.71 -13.04
C SER A 625 26.56 11.95 -14.17
N GLY A 626 26.90 10.67 -14.29
CA GLY A 626 26.32 9.80 -15.29
C GLY A 626 26.47 8.33 -14.92
N ARG A 627 25.46 7.55 -15.29
CA ARG A 627 25.42 6.11 -15.05
C ARG A 627 24.91 5.38 -16.28
N TYR A 628 25.56 4.30 -16.62
CA TYR A 628 25.13 3.37 -17.65
C TYR A 628 24.73 2.05 -17.00
N ASP A 629 23.49 1.65 -17.19
CA ASP A 629 22.93 0.39 -16.71
C ASP A 629 22.65 -0.54 -17.89
N HIS A 630 23.02 -1.82 -17.77
CA HIS A 630 22.75 -2.87 -18.71
C HIS A 630 22.01 -4.02 -18.02
N TYR A 631 20.86 -4.39 -18.56
CA TYR A 631 19.97 -5.43 -18.05
C TYR A 631 20.09 -6.71 -18.88
N SER A 632 20.05 -7.87 -18.22
CA SER A 632 20.10 -9.19 -18.88
C SER A 632 18.95 -9.43 -19.87
N GLU A 633 17.85 -8.68 -19.76
CA GLU A 633 16.74 -8.69 -20.71
C GLU A 633 17.05 -8.00 -22.05
N GLY A 634 18.24 -7.42 -22.18
CA GLY A 634 18.77 -6.90 -23.45
C GLY A 634 18.56 -5.42 -23.68
N PHE A 635 18.09 -4.64 -22.69
CA PHE A 635 18.05 -3.17 -22.78
C PHE A 635 19.14 -2.51 -21.94
N SER A 636 19.46 -1.29 -22.29
CA SER A 636 20.43 -0.46 -21.58
C SER A 636 19.98 0.98 -21.56
N HIS A 637 20.39 1.71 -20.54
CA HIS A 637 20.09 3.13 -20.44
C HIS A 637 21.28 3.89 -19.85
N PHE A 638 21.52 5.12 -20.38
CA PHE A 638 22.46 6.07 -19.81
C PHE A 638 21.69 7.22 -19.17
N SER A 639 21.95 7.48 -17.89
CA SER A 639 21.29 8.48 -17.05
C SER A 639 22.26 9.63 -16.73
N PRO A 640 22.26 10.74 -17.48
CA PRO A 640 23.08 11.91 -17.16
C PRO A 640 22.41 12.83 -16.14
N LYS A 641 23.22 13.57 -15.38
CA LYS A 641 22.76 14.66 -14.52
C LYS A 641 23.80 15.79 -14.53
N VAL A 642 23.30 17.02 -14.52
CA VAL A 642 24.07 18.22 -14.31
C VAL A 642 23.43 19.07 -13.25
N GLY A 643 24.18 19.49 -12.26
CA GLY A 643 23.75 20.37 -11.19
C GLY A 643 24.66 21.62 -11.12
N VAL A 644 24.08 22.74 -10.79
CA VAL A 644 24.77 24.00 -10.59
C VAL A 644 24.30 24.65 -9.31
N LYS A 645 25.21 25.13 -8.48
CA LYS A 645 24.93 25.96 -7.32
C LYS A 645 25.72 27.26 -7.44
N PHE A 646 25.03 28.39 -7.36
CA PHE A 646 25.63 29.72 -7.39
C PHE A 646 25.32 30.45 -6.08
N THR A 647 26.38 30.84 -5.35
CA THR A 647 26.32 31.48 -4.03
C THR A 647 26.93 32.89 -4.16
N PRO A 648 26.16 33.88 -4.68
CA PRO A 648 26.64 35.24 -4.88
C PRO A 648 27.07 35.92 -3.59
N PHE A 649 26.48 35.59 -2.48
CA PHE A 649 26.85 35.98 -1.12
C PHE A 649 26.39 34.94 -0.12
N ARG A 650 27.02 34.91 1.06
CA ARG A 650 26.83 33.80 2.06
C ARG A 650 25.37 33.52 2.47
N GLN A 651 24.52 34.55 2.34
CA GLN A 651 23.08 34.42 2.73
C GLN A 651 22.21 33.85 1.63
N LEU A 652 22.68 33.80 0.38
CA LEU A 652 21.86 33.40 -0.76
C LEU A 652 22.59 32.38 -1.61
N ALA A 653 22.00 31.23 -1.83
CA ALA A 653 22.41 30.30 -2.88
C ALA A 653 21.24 30.06 -3.84
N ILE A 654 21.56 30.00 -5.13
CA ILE A 654 20.65 29.60 -6.20
C ILE A 654 21.14 28.27 -6.71
N ARG A 655 20.26 27.30 -6.82
CA ARG A 655 20.59 25.95 -7.30
C ARG A 655 19.68 25.52 -8.43
N GLY A 656 20.18 24.61 -9.27
CA GLY A 656 19.38 24.02 -10.32
C GLY A 656 20.00 22.75 -10.84
N THR A 657 19.15 21.80 -11.24
CA THR A 657 19.57 20.51 -11.79
C THR A 657 18.78 20.19 -13.05
N TYR A 658 19.41 19.46 -13.94
CA TYR A 658 18.78 18.73 -15.02
C TYR A 658 19.23 17.28 -14.96
N SER A 659 18.31 16.34 -15.02
CA SER A 659 18.61 14.92 -15.02
C SER A 659 17.70 14.13 -15.97
N GLU A 660 18.24 13.07 -16.55
CA GLU A 660 17.46 12.01 -17.19
C GLU A 660 17.56 10.76 -16.34
N GLY A 661 16.44 10.05 -16.21
CA GLY A 661 16.35 8.80 -15.48
C GLY A 661 15.40 7.82 -16.15
N PHE A 662 15.28 6.63 -15.59
CA PHE A 662 14.44 5.61 -16.15
C PHE A 662 13.86 4.71 -15.05
N ARG A 663 12.74 4.05 -15.37
CA ARG A 663 12.18 2.93 -14.60
C ARG A 663 12.24 1.68 -15.48
N ALA A 664 12.84 0.63 -14.97
CA ALA A 664 12.78 -0.66 -15.62
C ALA A 664 11.34 -1.25 -15.51
N PRO A 665 10.87 -2.02 -16.50
CA PRO A 665 9.65 -2.78 -16.36
C PRO A 665 9.74 -3.70 -15.13
N THR A 666 8.69 -3.72 -14.31
CA THR A 666 8.63 -4.65 -13.17
C THR A 666 8.43 -6.09 -13.66
N PHE A 667 8.73 -7.08 -12.84
CA PHE A 667 8.49 -8.49 -13.20
C PHE A 667 7.02 -8.81 -13.43
N ALA A 668 6.11 -8.05 -12.83
CA ALA A 668 4.68 -8.16 -13.11
C ALA A 668 4.33 -7.66 -14.53
N GLU A 669 5.04 -6.64 -15.01
CA GLU A 669 4.81 -6.03 -16.33
C GLU A 669 5.53 -6.78 -17.46
N SER A 670 6.78 -7.25 -17.24
CA SER A 670 7.62 -7.87 -18.27
C SER A 670 7.67 -9.39 -18.20
N GLY A 671 7.42 -9.99 -17.05
CA GLY A 671 7.56 -11.43 -16.85
C GLY A 671 6.59 -12.24 -17.73
N PRO A 672 7.06 -13.16 -18.60
CA PRO A 672 6.20 -13.86 -19.54
C PRO A 672 5.18 -14.81 -18.88
N ARG A 673 5.39 -15.16 -17.62
CA ARG A 673 4.44 -15.95 -16.81
C ARG A 673 3.61 -15.09 -15.86
N SER A 674 3.86 -13.78 -15.83
CA SER A 674 3.14 -12.85 -14.97
C SER A 674 1.76 -12.57 -15.53
N GLN A 675 0.77 -12.56 -14.65
CA GLN A 675 -0.62 -12.31 -15.00
C GLN A 675 -1.30 -11.49 -13.91
N TYR A 676 -2.11 -10.55 -14.35
CA TYR A 676 -3.08 -9.86 -13.55
C TYR A 676 -4.46 -10.04 -14.17
N ALA A 677 -5.48 -10.33 -13.36
CA ALA A 677 -6.85 -10.36 -13.83
C ALA A 677 -7.69 -9.40 -12.97
N GLY A 678 -8.13 -8.32 -13.59
CA GLY A 678 -9.15 -7.42 -13.07
C GLY A 678 -10.49 -7.64 -13.78
N PHE A 679 -11.58 -7.20 -13.19
CA PHE A 679 -12.92 -7.35 -13.74
C PHE A 679 -13.63 -6.01 -13.87
N VAL A 680 -14.39 -5.90 -14.96
CA VAL A 680 -15.32 -4.78 -15.16
C VAL A 680 -16.70 -5.35 -15.46
N THR A 681 -17.72 -4.76 -14.86
CA THR A 681 -19.09 -5.08 -15.23
C THR A 681 -19.37 -4.55 -16.64
N THR A 682 -19.79 -5.43 -17.54
CA THR A 682 -20.15 -5.07 -18.91
C THR A 682 -21.52 -5.65 -19.26
N THR A 683 -22.23 -5.02 -20.18
CA THR A 683 -23.46 -5.55 -20.75
C THR A 683 -23.17 -5.97 -22.18
N PRO A 684 -23.58 -7.17 -22.61
CA PRO A 684 -23.44 -7.58 -23.98
C PRO A 684 -24.09 -6.56 -24.93
N PRO A 685 -23.48 -6.28 -26.10
CA PRO A 685 -24.04 -5.32 -27.04
C PRO A 685 -25.32 -5.87 -27.71
N CYS A 686 -26.13 -4.99 -28.27
CA CYS A 686 -27.44 -5.32 -28.85
C CYS A 686 -27.35 -6.43 -29.93
N VAL A 687 -26.31 -6.44 -30.75
CA VAL A 687 -26.08 -7.49 -31.75
C VAL A 687 -26.00 -8.89 -31.11
N PHE A 688 -25.33 -9.02 -29.97
CA PHE A 688 -25.27 -10.27 -29.23
C PHE A 688 -26.63 -10.62 -28.59
N ILE A 689 -27.25 -9.64 -27.94
CA ILE A 689 -28.57 -9.82 -27.30
C ILE A 689 -29.60 -10.35 -28.29
N LEU A 690 -29.63 -9.85 -29.52
CA LEU A 690 -30.53 -10.32 -30.58
C LEU A 690 -30.25 -11.76 -31.01
N GLN A 691 -28.98 -12.18 -31.04
CA GLN A 691 -28.61 -13.56 -31.35
C GLN A 691 -29.06 -14.55 -30.29
N HIS A 692 -29.28 -14.06 -29.06
CA HIS A 692 -29.71 -14.83 -27.89
C HIS A 692 -31.19 -14.58 -27.53
N GLY A 693 -32.02 -14.29 -28.53
CA GLY A 693 -33.47 -14.18 -28.37
C GLY A 693 -33.96 -12.89 -27.72
N GLY A 694 -33.11 -11.89 -27.58
CA GLY A 694 -33.54 -10.58 -27.16
C GLY A 694 -34.30 -9.85 -28.26
N THR A 695 -34.91 -8.73 -27.95
CA THR A 695 -35.67 -7.92 -28.90
C THR A 695 -35.15 -6.48 -28.96
N ALA A 696 -35.17 -5.91 -30.13
CA ALA A 696 -34.83 -4.50 -30.35
C ALA A 696 -35.88 -3.58 -29.68
N GLN A 697 -35.42 -2.56 -28.99
CA GLN A 697 -36.25 -1.55 -28.34
C GLN A 697 -35.64 -0.14 -28.51
N GLY A 698 -36.18 0.65 -29.42
CA GLY A 698 -35.59 1.93 -29.75
C GLY A 698 -34.15 1.80 -30.23
N THR A 699 -33.21 2.50 -29.59
CA THR A 699 -31.78 2.40 -29.84
C THR A 699 -31.07 1.30 -29.05
N GLY A 700 -31.78 0.53 -28.22
CA GLY A 700 -31.28 -0.54 -27.36
C GLY A 700 -31.94 -1.90 -27.64
N CYS A 701 -31.70 -2.84 -26.76
CA CYS A 701 -32.27 -4.19 -26.78
C CYS A 701 -32.70 -4.62 -25.39
N THR A 702 -33.73 -5.46 -25.33
CA THR A 702 -34.16 -6.12 -24.08
C THR A 702 -33.65 -7.56 -24.04
N ALA A 703 -33.24 -7.98 -22.87
CA ALA A 703 -32.68 -9.31 -22.61
C ALA A 703 -33.71 -10.48 -22.72
N ASN A 704 -35.02 -10.16 -22.69
CA ASN A 704 -36.14 -11.10 -22.70
C ASN A 704 -35.98 -12.27 -21.70
N GLY A 705 -35.36 -11.98 -20.52
CA GLY A 705 -35.17 -12.97 -19.48
C GLY A 705 -34.06 -13.98 -19.73
N ASN A 706 -33.36 -13.93 -20.87
CA ASN A 706 -32.24 -14.81 -21.13
C ASN A 706 -31.04 -14.36 -20.27
N PRO A 707 -30.48 -15.22 -19.37
CA PRO A 707 -29.35 -14.91 -18.52
C PRO A 707 -28.09 -14.47 -19.27
N TYR A 708 -27.89 -15.01 -20.48
CA TYR A 708 -26.75 -14.68 -21.34
C TYR A 708 -26.78 -13.22 -21.82
N ASN A 709 -27.95 -12.61 -21.83
CA ASN A 709 -28.16 -11.22 -22.26
C ASN A 709 -27.95 -10.20 -21.12
N LEU A 710 -27.76 -10.65 -19.88
CA LEU A 710 -27.60 -9.79 -18.72
C LEU A 710 -26.17 -9.25 -18.59
N ALA A 711 -26.02 -8.17 -17.84
CA ALA A 711 -24.71 -7.67 -17.44
C ALA A 711 -23.89 -8.75 -16.71
N TYR A 712 -22.62 -8.79 -16.98
CA TYR A 712 -21.70 -9.77 -16.43
C TYR A 712 -20.32 -9.16 -16.17
N SER A 713 -19.44 -9.87 -15.43
CA SER A 713 -18.06 -9.44 -15.22
C SER A 713 -17.16 -9.94 -16.35
N LEU A 714 -16.63 -8.98 -17.12
CA LEU A 714 -15.59 -9.25 -18.11
C LEU A 714 -14.23 -9.18 -17.44
N GLY A 715 -13.46 -10.25 -17.53
CA GLY A 715 -12.08 -10.30 -17.08
C GLY A 715 -11.16 -9.59 -18.07
N ARG A 716 -10.35 -8.68 -17.56
CA ARG A 716 -9.16 -8.17 -18.24
C ARG A 716 -7.98 -8.99 -17.75
N GLY A 717 -7.55 -9.95 -18.51
CA GLY A 717 -6.31 -10.67 -18.26
C GLY A 717 -5.14 -9.84 -18.77
N VAL A 718 -4.39 -9.17 -17.90
CA VAL A 718 -3.17 -8.47 -18.32
C VAL A 718 -2.00 -9.44 -18.18
N ALA A 719 -1.35 -9.74 -19.28
CA ALA A 719 -0.18 -10.61 -19.33
C ALA A 719 1.11 -9.77 -19.39
N GLY A 720 2.15 -10.26 -18.74
CA GLY A 720 3.48 -9.67 -18.84
C GLY A 720 3.99 -9.69 -20.27
N ASN A 721 4.63 -8.59 -20.67
CA ASN A 721 5.17 -8.39 -22.02
C ASN A 721 6.70 -8.22 -21.95
N PRO A 722 7.48 -9.22 -22.40
CA PRO A 722 8.94 -9.13 -22.36
C PRO A 722 9.55 -8.11 -23.33
N ASP A 723 8.77 -7.60 -24.29
CA ASP A 723 9.22 -6.63 -25.28
C ASP A 723 9.07 -5.17 -24.80
N LEU A 724 8.71 -4.95 -23.53
CA LEU A 724 8.58 -3.62 -22.96
C LEU A 724 9.93 -2.90 -22.89
N LYS A 725 9.87 -1.60 -23.19
CA LYS A 725 10.99 -0.67 -22.99
C LYS A 725 10.88 0.00 -21.62
N PRO A 726 12.01 0.45 -21.05
CA PRO A 726 11.99 1.30 -19.87
C PRO A 726 11.16 2.57 -20.08
N GLU A 727 10.49 3.03 -19.01
CA GLU A 727 9.96 4.38 -18.97
C GLU A 727 11.11 5.38 -18.81
N ILE A 728 11.08 6.46 -19.55
CA ILE A 728 12.14 7.49 -19.53
C ILE A 728 11.62 8.74 -18.87
N SER A 729 12.40 9.30 -17.95
CA SER A 729 12.07 10.56 -17.28
C SER A 729 13.07 11.65 -17.60
N ARG A 730 12.58 12.89 -17.61
CA ARG A 730 13.38 14.11 -17.59
C ARG A 730 12.92 14.96 -16.43
N SER A 731 13.85 15.34 -15.60
CA SER A 731 13.59 16.18 -14.43
C SER A 731 14.39 17.47 -14.53
N PHE A 732 13.72 18.56 -14.19
CA PHE A 732 14.33 19.86 -13.97
C PHE A 732 13.95 20.34 -12.57
N THR A 733 14.94 20.76 -11.77
CA THR A 733 14.70 21.44 -10.51
C THR A 733 15.43 22.78 -10.49
N GLY A 734 14.83 23.76 -9.83
CA GLY A 734 15.45 25.08 -9.65
C GLY A 734 14.99 25.72 -8.36
N GLY A 735 15.94 26.18 -7.53
CA GLY A 735 15.57 26.66 -6.20
C GLY A 735 16.51 27.71 -5.64
N VAL A 736 16.09 28.21 -4.50
CA VAL A 736 16.79 29.26 -3.74
C VAL A 736 16.92 28.78 -2.30
N ILE A 737 18.10 28.92 -1.74
CA ILE A 737 18.41 28.79 -0.33
C ILE A 737 18.70 30.19 0.20
N PHE A 738 17.96 30.64 1.20
CA PHE A 738 18.12 31.95 1.79
C PHE A 738 18.29 31.86 3.31
N GLN A 739 19.48 32.24 3.77
CA GLN A 739 19.89 32.22 5.19
C GLN A 739 20.32 33.62 5.62
N PRO A 740 19.34 34.54 5.83
CA PRO A 740 19.65 35.94 6.13
C PRO A 740 20.39 36.11 7.47
N THR A 741 20.15 35.18 8.38
CA THR A 741 20.72 35.15 9.73
C THR A 741 21.04 33.71 10.13
N ARG A 742 21.81 33.49 11.20
CA ARG A 742 22.11 32.13 11.72
C ARG A 742 20.87 31.40 12.27
N TRP A 743 19.86 32.14 12.70
CA TRP A 743 18.64 31.55 13.26
C TRP A 743 17.54 31.28 12.24
N LEU A 744 17.69 31.70 10.98
CA LEU A 744 16.64 31.50 9.94
C LEU A 744 17.24 30.91 8.67
N SER A 745 16.72 29.76 8.25
CA SER A 745 17.00 29.12 6.97
C SER A 745 15.70 28.93 6.21
N MET A 746 15.66 29.25 4.93
CA MET A 746 14.51 29.11 4.04
C MET A 746 14.94 28.49 2.72
N THR A 747 14.13 27.60 2.17
CA THR A 747 14.31 27.02 0.83
C THR A 747 13.02 27.09 0.05
N ALA A 748 13.14 27.27 -1.26
CA ALA A 748 12.03 27.17 -2.19
C ALA A 748 12.55 26.52 -3.49
N ASP A 749 12.04 25.34 -3.83
CA ASP A 749 12.52 24.54 -4.93
C ASP A 749 11.35 24.21 -5.87
N TYR A 750 11.39 24.76 -7.08
CA TYR A 750 10.50 24.37 -8.17
C TYR A 750 10.97 23.06 -8.78
N TYR A 751 10.02 22.21 -9.19
CA TYR A 751 10.30 20.99 -9.92
C TYR A 751 9.36 20.80 -11.12
N ASN A 752 9.89 20.16 -12.16
CA ASN A 752 9.14 19.67 -13.30
C ASN A 752 9.70 18.30 -13.70
N VAL A 753 8.89 17.25 -13.58
CA VAL A 753 9.26 15.87 -13.93
C VAL A 753 8.33 15.37 -15.01
N ARG A 754 8.88 14.96 -16.14
CA ARG A 754 8.14 14.40 -17.26
C ARG A 754 8.58 12.96 -17.51
N LYS A 755 7.63 12.03 -17.44
CA LYS A 755 7.79 10.61 -17.82
C LYS A 755 7.20 10.37 -19.19
N LYS A 756 7.88 9.57 -20.02
CA LYS A 756 7.44 9.10 -21.33
C LYS A 756 7.46 7.60 -21.37
N ASP A 757 6.75 7.05 -22.35
CA ASP A 757 6.68 5.61 -22.58
C ASP A 757 6.19 4.86 -21.33
N LEU A 758 5.19 5.44 -20.64
CA LEU A 758 4.59 4.80 -19.48
C LEU A 758 4.10 3.41 -19.81
N ILE A 759 4.38 2.46 -18.94
CA ILE A 759 3.87 1.09 -19.05
C ILE A 759 2.45 1.07 -18.49
N VAL A 760 1.49 0.76 -19.35
CA VAL A 760 0.07 0.69 -19.03
C VAL A 760 -0.52 -0.63 -19.51
N SER A 761 -1.60 -1.10 -18.88
CA SER A 761 -2.36 -2.24 -19.38
C SER A 761 -3.01 -1.88 -20.71
N GLY A 762 -3.11 -2.84 -21.63
CA GLY A 762 -3.56 -2.62 -23.01
C GLY A 762 -4.77 -1.69 -23.12
N PRO A 763 -4.60 -0.49 -23.69
CA PRO A 763 -5.64 0.56 -23.70
C PRO A 763 -6.83 0.22 -24.60
N LEU A 764 -6.71 -0.79 -25.45
CA LEU A 764 -7.68 -1.14 -26.48
C LEU A 764 -8.63 -2.30 -26.08
N VAL A 765 -8.81 -2.56 -24.78
CA VAL A 765 -9.72 -3.60 -24.28
C VAL A 765 -11.16 -3.38 -24.78
N GLY A 766 -11.61 -2.14 -24.83
CA GLY A 766 -12.93 -1.78 -25.35
C GLY A 766 -13.07 -2.14 -26.84
N ALA A 767 -12.06 -1.79 -27.66
CA ALA A 767 -12.01 -2.14 -29.07
C ALA A 767 -11.95 -3.67 -29.27
N ALA A 768 -11.16 -4.37 -28.47
CA ALA A 768 -11.07 -5.84 -28.51
C ALA A 768 -12.41 -6.50 -28.16
N THR A 769 -13.10 -6.01 -27.14
CA THR A 769 -14.43 -6.48 -26.76
C THR A 769 -15.46 -6.20 -27.86
N ALA A 770 -15.44 -5.03 -28.46
CA ALA A 770 -16.32 -4.68 -29.59
C ALA A 770 -16.04 -5.57 -30.81
N ALA A 771 -14.78 -5.81 -31.15
CA ALA A 771 -14.38 -6.69 -32.24
C ALA A 771 -14.84 -8.14 -32.01
N TYR A 772 -14.75 -8.62 -30.76
CA TYR A 772 -15.29 -9.93 -30.40
C TYR A 772 -16.78 -10.05 -30.72
N TYR A 773 -17.58 -9.12 -30.22
CA TYR A 773 -19.03 -9.18 -30.36
C TYR A 773 -19.56 -8.85 -31.76
N ALA A 774 -18.74 -8.24 -32.61
CA ALA A 774 -19.10 -8.00 -34.02
C ALA A 774 -18.91 -9.25 -34.89
N ALA A 775 -18.28 -10.31 -34.41
CA ALA A 775 -17.95 -11.48 -35.17
C ALA A 775 -19.14 -12.46 -35.32
N ALA A 776 -19.14 -13.21 -36.41
CA ALA A 776 -20.20 -14.16 -36.73
C ALA A 776 -20.11 -15.48 -35.92
N ASN A 777 -18.92 -15.87 -35.48
CA ASN A 777 -18.66 -17.06 -34.71
C ASN A 777 -17.37 -16.94 -33.89
N LEU A 778 -17.11 -17.91 -33.01
CA LEU A 778 -15.97 -17.88 -32.10
C LEU A 778 -14.60 -17.80 -32.81
N ALA A 779 -14.40 -18.53 -33.89
CA ALA A 779 -13.12 -18.49 -34.63
C ALA A 779 -12.88 -17.09 -35.25
N ALA A 780 -13.91 -16.50 -35.85
CA ALA A 780 -13.83 -15.14 -36.35
C ALA A 780 -13.64 -14.11 -35.23
N ALA A 781 -14.27 -14.30 -34.06
CA ALA A 781 -14.08 -13.46 -32.88
C ALA A 781 -12.66 -13.51 -32.33
N GLN A 782 -12.09 -14.70 -32.23
CA GLN A 782 -10.68 -14.87 -31.82
C GLN A 782 -9.71 -14.19 -32.78
N ALA A 783 -9.95 -14.34 -34.11
CA ALA A 783 -9.14 -13.69 -35.12
C ALA A 783 -9.28 -12.14 -35.06
N ALA A 784 -10.49 -11.65 -34.86
CA ALA A 784 -10.75 -10.22 -34.77
C ALA A 784 -10.09 -9.57 -33.53
N VAL A 785 -10.11 -10.24 -32.40
CA VAL A 785 -9.42 -9.77 -31.19
C VAL A 785 -7.90 -9.80 -31.41
N ALA A 786 -7.35 -10.87 -31.97
CA ALA A 786 -5.91 -10.97 -32.26
C ALA A 786 -5.43 -9.90 -33.27
N ALA A 787 -6.30 -9.44 -34.16
CA ALA A 787 -6.00 -8.38 -35.14
C ALA A 787 -5.89 -6.98 -34.51
N ILE A 788 -6.33 -6.78 -33.25
CA ILE A 788 -6.17 -5.51 -32.53
C ILE A 788 -4.68 -5.19 -32.30
N GLY A 789 -3.87 -6.22 -32.05
CA GLY A 789 -2.43 -6.07 -31.88
C GLY A 789 -1.79 -7.28 -31.20
N PRO A 790 -0.45 -7.30 -31.14
CA PRO A 790 0.27 -8.35 -30.43
C PRO A 790 -0.17 -8.46 -28.96
N GLY A 791 -0.37 -9.69 -28.48
CA GLY A 791 -0.77 -9.97 -27.09
C GLY A 791 -2.28 -9.85 -26.81
N TYR A 792 -3.09 -9.28 -27.70
CA TYR A 792 -4.55 -9.31 -27.56
C TYR A 792 -5.06 -10.69 -27.98
N SER A 793 -5.82 -11.33 -27.11
CA SER A 793 -6.39 -12.66 -27.39
C SER A 793 -7.64 -12.92 -26.55
N VAL A 794 -8.50 -13.80 -27.05
CA VAL A 794 -9.60 -14.37 -26.27
C VAL A 794 -9.02 -15.48 -25.41
N ASN A 795 -9.03 -15.28 -24.07
CA ASN A 795 -8.54 -16.29 -23.13
C ASN A 795 -9.63 -17.32 -22.83
N THR A 796 -10.80 -16.83 -22.40
CA THR A 796 -11.88 -17.71 -21.96
C THR A 796 -13.22 -17.20 -22.45
N VAL A 797 -14.06 -18.13 -22.87
CA VAL A 797 -15.45 -17.88 -23.27
C VAL A 797 -16.41 -18.65 -22.38
N ASP A 798 -17.64 -18.17 -22.33
CA ASP A 798 -18.72 -18.80 -21.61
C ASP A 798 -19.15 -20.16 -22.21
N ALA A 799 -19.91 -20.92 -21.44
CA ALA A 799 -20.65 -22.04 -21.97
C ALA A 799 -21.62 -21.59 -23.08
N VAL A 800 -21.81 -22.42 -24.05
CA VAL A 800 -22.76 -22.17 -25.15
C VAL A 800 -24.17 -22.05 -24.59
N ASP A 801 -24.91 -21.04 -24.99
CA ASP A 801 -26.32 -20.90 -24.66
C ASP A 801 -27.12 -22.05 -25.26
N PRO A 802 -27.70 -22.97 -24.44
CA PRO A 802 -28.39 -24.12 -24.96
C PRO A 802 -29.66 -23.82 -25.75
N LEU A 803 -30.25 -22.63 -25.53
CA LEU A 803 -31.39 -22.16 -26.32
C LEU A 803 -30.99 -21.63 -27.69
N PHE A 804 -29.75 -21.19 -27.80
CA PHE A 804 -29.16 -20.63 -29.02
C PHE A 804 -27.75 -21.20 -29.28
N PRO A 805 -27.64 -22.51 -29.52
CA PRO A 805 -26.36 -23.21 -29.56
C PRO A 805 -25.41 -22.78 -30.71
N ASN A 806 -25.91 -22.08 -31.69
CA ASN A 806 -25.13 -21.58 -32.82
C ASN A 806 -24.75 -20.08 -32.63
N ALA A 807 -25.22 -19.44 -31.58
CA ALA A 807 -24.88 -18.06 -31.28
C ALA A 807 -23.46 -17.97 -30.70
N LEU A 808 -22.84 -16.80 -30.86
CA LEU A 808 -21.53 -16.50 -30.25
C LEU A 808 -21.60 -16.58 -28.73
N PRO A 809 -20.76 -17.36 -28.02
CA PRO A 809 -20.73 -17.35 -26.57
C PRO A 809 -20.23 -16.01 -26.05
N ARG A 810 -20.57 -15.64 -24.80
CA ARG A 810 -19.98 -14.44 -24.17
C ARG A 810 -18.47 -14.62 -24.00
N VAL A 811 -17.71 -13.55 -24.20
CA VAL A 811 -16.31 -13.54 -23.77
C VAL A 811 -16.23 -13.31 -22.28
N LEU A 812 -15.44 -14.11 -21.57
CA LEU A 812 -15.27 -14.01 -20.12
C LEU A 812 -13.96 -13.37 -19.73
N ILE A 813 -12.88 -13.70 -20.43
CA ILE A 813 -11.56 -13.12 -20.22
C ILE A 813 -10.95 -12.78 -21.58
N ILE A 814 -10.61 -11.50 -21.77
CA ILE A 814 -9.77 -11.02 -22.85
C ILE A 814 -8.39 -10.74 -22.27
N ASN A 815 -7.37 -11.34 -22.83
CA ASN A 815 -5.99 -10.96 -22.56
C ASN A 815 -5.65 -9.67 -23.30
N VAL A 816 -5.03 -8.75 -22.57
CA VAL A 816 -4.43 -7.53 -23.09
C VAL A 816 -2.97 -7.48 -22.64
N PRO A 817 -2.02 -7.04 -23.46
CA PRO A 817 -0.62 -6.94 -23.06
C PRO A 817 -0.38 -5.67 -22.24
N TYR A 818 0.69 -5.62 -21.48
CA TYR A 818 1.27 -4.33 -21.12
C TYR A 818 1.94 -3.70 -22.34
N VAL A 819 1.83 -2.39 -22.48
CA VAL A 819 2.42 -1.63 -23.58
C VAL A 819 3.05 -0.33 -23.08
N ASN A 820 4.08 0.15 -23.77
CA ASN A 820 4.60 1.49 -23.58
C ASN A 820 3.70 2.47 -24.33
N ALA A 821 3.00 3.30 -23.58
CA ALA A 821 2.11 4.33 -24.12
C ALA A 821 2.09 5.53 -23.15
N ASN A 822 1.47 6.61 -23.56
CA ASN A 822 1.19 7.76 -22.70
C ASN A 822 2.44 8.52 -22.21
N SER A 823 2.21 9.63 -21.56
CA SER A 823 3.23 10.38 -20.82
C SER A 823 2.60 11.08 -19.63
N ALA A 824 3.34 11.17 -18.53
CA ALA A 824 2.92 11.92 -17.35
C ALA A 824 3.82 13.12 -17.12
N THR A 825 3.27 14.19 -16.56
CA THR A 825 4.03 15.36 -16.13
C THR A 825 3.53 15.78 -14.75
N THR A 826 4.46 15.91 -13.79
CA THR A 826 4.18 16.53 -12.49
C THR A 826 5.06 17.78 -12.34
N GLU A 827 4.47 18.84 -11.81
CA GLU A 827 5.08 20.15 -11.67
C GLU A 827 4.57 20.82 -10.40
N GLY A 828 5.48 21.43 -9.65
CA GLY A 828 5.13 22.05 -8.38
C GLY A 828 6.30 22.78 -7.72
N ILE A 829 6.08 23.16 -6.47
CA ILE A 829 7.05 23.82 -5.62
C ILE A 829 7.08 23.20 -4.23
N ASP A 830 8.29 22.94 -3.74
CA ASP A 830 8.58 22.56 -2.37
C ASP A 830 9.13 23.78 -1.62
N VAL A 831 8.55 24.10 -0.46
CA VAL A 831 9.06 25.18 0.40
C VAL A 831 9.33 24.66 1.80
N ALA A 832 10.41 25.11 2.40
CA ALA A 832 10.72 24.83 3.80
C ALA A 832 11.35 26.04 4.47
N ALA A 833 11.06 26.20 5.77
CA ALA A 833 11.72 27.20 6.59
C ALA A 833 11.95 26.66 8.00
N THR A 834 13.10 26.96 8.57
CA THR A 834 13.45 26.64 9.94
C THR A 834 13.95 27.90 10.63
N ALA A 835 13.38 28.21 11.77
CA ALA A 835 13.79 29.32 12.63
C ALA A 835 14.09 28.77 14.02
N THR A 836 15.28 29.07 14.56
CA THR A 836 15.72 28.64 15.89
C THR A 836 16.11 29.87 16.71
N PHE A 837 15.46 30.07 17.85
CA PHE A 837 15.66 31.20 18.75
C PHE A 837 16.16 30.70 20.10
N ASP A 838 17.36 31.04 20.48
CA ASP A 838 17.84 30.89 21.85
C ASP A 838 17.31 32.08 22.66
N LEU A 839 16.22 31.86 23.39
CA LEU A 839 15.53 32.91 24.16
C LEU A 839 16.28 33.27 25.46
N THR A 840 16.87 32.27 26.08
CA THR A 840 17.82 32.33 27.17
C THR A 840 18.83 31.20 27.04
N ASP A 841 19.81 31.09 27.91
CA ASP A 841 20.80 30.01 27.90
C ASP A 841 20.15 28.61 28.05
N ASP A 842 18.99 28.55 28.75
CA ASP A 842 18.25 27.31 29.02
C ASP A 842 16.96 27.19 28.21
N VAL A 843 16.58 28.17 27.39
CA VAL A 843 15.31 28.17 26.67
C VAL A 843 15.54 28.36 25.16
N ARG A 844 15.22 27.33 24.38
CA ARG A 844 15.29 27.34 22.93
C ARG A 844 13.91 27.11 22.31
N PHE A 845 13.58 27.91 21.32
CA PHE A 845 12.37 27.71 20.49
C PHE A 845 12.73 27.48 19.05
N THR A 846 12.30 26.35 18.49
CA THR A 846 12.49 25.99 17.08
C THR A 846 11.15 25.88 16.38
N SER A 847 10.99 26.58 15.26
CA SER A 847 9.83 26.49 14.39
C SER A 847 10.26 26.02 13.02
N ARG A 848 9.69 24.91 12.53
CA ARG A 848 9.98 24.31 11.24
C ARG A 848 8.69 24.13 10.45
N VAL A 849 8.65 24.63 9.21
CA VAL A 849 7.54 24.43 8.27
C VAL A 849 8.06 23.81 7.00
N GLU A 850 7.28 22.88 6.45
CA GLU A 850 7.50 22.27 5.14
C GLU A 850 6.16 22.17 4.41
N ALA A 851 6.12 22.56 3.13
CA ALA A 851 4.93 22.46 2.32
C ALA A 851 5.29 22.16 0.86
N THR A 852 4.40 21.44 0.18
CA THR A 852 4.47 21.16 -1.25
C THR A 852 3.16 21.59 -1.89
N HIS A 853 3.27 22.29 -3.03
CA HIS A 853 2.13 22.61 -3.89
C HIS A 853 2.35 22.04 -5.29
N ILE A 854 1.39 21.23 -5.75
CA ILE A 854 1.37 20.63 -7.07
C ILE A 854 0.57 21.53 -8.01
N PHE A 855 1.25 22.22 -8.91
CA PHE A 855 0.60 23.06 -9.93
C PHE A 855 -0.07 22.23 -11.01
N ARG A 856 0.54 21.08 -11.34
CA ARG A 856 0.14 20.24 -12.45
C ARG A 856 0.49 18.79 -12.18
N TYR A 857 -0.49 17.91 -12.43
CA TYR A 857 -0.28 16.49 -12.58
C TYR A 857 -1.14 16.00 -13.74
N ASP A 858 -0.53 15.83 -14.90
CA ASP A 858 -1.22 15.49 -16.16
C ASP A 858 -0.73 14.15 -16.68
N LEU A 859 -1.69 13.36 -17.19
CA LEU A 859 -1.45 12.17 -18.01
C LEU A 859 -1.94 12.44 -19.42
N VAL A 860 -1.08 12.29 -20.41
CA VAL A 860 -1.46 12.41 -21.82
C VAL A 860 -1.65 11.00 -22.39
N THR A 861 -2.87 10.71 -22.80
CA THR A 861 -3.30 9.45 -23.41
C THR A 861 -3.78 9.67 -24.86
N SER A 862 -4.09 8.60 -25.56
CA SER A 862 -4.73 8.68 -26.88
C SER A 862 -6.12 9.34 -26.84
N ALA A 863 -6.79 9.33 -25.69
CA ALA A 863 -8.10 9.96 -25.49
C ALA A 863 -8.02 11.45 -25.12
N GLY A 864 -6.83 11.99 -24.85
CA GLY A 864 -6.61 13.37 -24.47
C GLY A 864 -5.77 13.53 -23.20
N THR A 865 -5.74 14.75 -22.66
CA THR A 865 -5.02 15.06 -21.42
C THR A 865 -5.96 14.92 -20.22
N GLN A 866 -5.57 14.07 -19.30
CA GLN A 866 -6.21 13.84 -18.02
C GLN A 866 -5.46 14.63 -16.93
N ARG A 867 -6.20 15.38 -16.10
CA ARG A 867 -5.62 16.24 -15.05
C ARG A 867 -6.02 15.74 -13.68
N TYR A 868 -5.04 15.60 -12.79
CA TYR A 868 -5.22 14.97 -11.49
C TYR A 868 -4.92 15.84 -10.27
N ALA A 869 -4.14 16.92 -10.41
CA ALA A 869 -3.85 17.79 -9.26
C ALA A 869 -5.15 18.30 -8.62
N GLY A 870 -5.31 18.11 -7.32
CA GLY A 870 -6.51 18.47 -6.56
C GLY A 870 -7.72 17.56 -6.81
N THR A 871 -7.55 16.34 -7.37
CA THR A 871 -8.66 15.42 -7.69
C THR A 871 -8.48 14.04 -7.02
N LEU A 872 -9.53 13.18 -7.10
CA LEU A 872 -9.49 11.81 -6.58
C LEU A 872 -8.58 10.86 -7.37
N GLY A 873 -8.24 11.17 -8.62
CA GLY A 873 -7.38 10.32 -9.46
C GLY A 873 -5.88 10.49 -9.17
N PRO A 874 -5.04 9.74 -9.87
CA PRO A 874 -5.37 8.73 -10.88
C PRO A 874 -5.70 7.36 -10.30
N TYR A 875 -6.78 6.74 -10.74
CA TYR A 875 -7.13 5.35 -10.36
C TYR A 875 -6.34 4.31 -11.16
N ASP A 876 -6.05 4.61 -12.43
CA ASP A 876 -5.39 3.66 -13.33
C ASP A 876 -3.88 3.54 -13.11
N LEU A 877 -3.23 4.49 -12.42
CA LEU A 877 -1.78 4.51 -12.22
C LEU A 877 -1.35 4.08 -10.82
N SER A 878 -2.24 4.14 -9.85
CA SER A 878 -1.95 3.85 -8.46
C SER A 878 -3.20 3.33 -7.75
N SER A 879 -3.02 2.79 -6.57
CA SER A 879 -4.12 2.40 -5.68
C SER A 879 -4.99 3.58 -5.21
N GLY A 880 -4.92 4.68 -5.87
CA GLY A 880 -5.63 5.94 -5.92
C GLY A 880 -6.44 6.34 -4.69
N ASN A 881 -5.85 7.16 -3.84
CA ASN A 881 -6.57 7.87 -2.77
C ASN A 881 -6.66 9.38 -3.02
N GLY A 882 -6.46 9.80 -4.25
CA GLY A 882 -6.47 11.20 -4.64
C GLY A 882 -5.10 11.87 -4.59
N THR A 883 -5.02 13.00 -5.24
CA THR A 883 -3.82 13.84 -5.38
C THR A 883 -4.12 15.23 -4.81
N PRO A 884 -4.02 15.43 -3.49
CA PRO A 884 -4.16 16.78 -2.93
C PRO A 884 -3.11 17.69 -3.55
N ASP A 885 -3.51 18.89 -3.95
CA ASP A 885 -2.59 19.88 -4.54
C ASP A 885 -1.74 20.58 -3.50
N TRP A 886 -2.17 20.62 -2.23
CA TRP A 886 -1.41 21.14 -1.10
C TRP A 886 -1.19 20.08 -0.02
N ARG A 887 0.05 19.98 0.45
CA ARG A 887 0.41 19.24 1.67
C ARG A 887 1.46 20.00 2.44
N GLY A 888 1.45 19.88 3.77
CA GLY A 888 2.46 20.50 4.61
C GLY A 888 2.43 20.02 6.05
N ASN A 889 3.50 20.37 6.75
CA ASN A 889 3.60 20.21 8.20
C ASN A 889 4.24 21.46 8.81
N TRP A 890 3.90 21.73 10.07
CA TRP A 890 4.45 22.82 10.84
C TRP A 890 4.71 22.35 12.27
N GLN A 891 5.98 22.18 12.60
CA GLN A 891 6.46 21.75 13.91
C GLN A 891 6.99 22.94 14.70
N ASN A 892 6.58 23.06 15.94
CA ASN A 892 7.05 24.05 16.90
C ASN A 892 7.52 23.34 18.16
N THR A 893 8.77 23.51 18.52
CA THR A 893 9.40 22.87 19.68
C THR A 893 9.93 23.91 20.63
N LEU A 894 9.53 23.84 21.90
CA LEU A 894 10.04 24.62 23.00
C LEU A 894 10.85 23.70 23.93
N GLU A 895 12.12 24.02 24.12
CA GLU A 895 13.03 23.30 25.01
C GLU A 895 13.34 24.20 26.18
N ILE A 896 13.21 23.67 27.40
CA ILE A 896 13.49 24.39 28.67
C ILE A 896 14.33 23.46 29.56
N GLY A 897 15.64 23.61 29.51
CA GLY A 897 16.56 22.66 30.16
C GLY A 897 16.29 21.22 29.73
N ASP A 898 15.88 20.38 30.70
CA ASP A 898 15.58 18.95 30.45
C ASP A 898 14.15 18.66 29.98
N PHE A 899 13.33 19.69 29.77
CA PHE A 899 11.96 19.55 29.29
C PHE A 899 11.84 20.01 27.83
N SER A 900 11.16 19.21 27.00
CA SER A 900 10.83 19.56 25.63
C SER A 900 9.33 19.40 25.37
N LEU A 901 8.73 20.41 24.75
CA LEU A 901 7.33 20.38 24.29
C LEU A 901 7.29 20.69 22.79
N SER A 902 6.76 19.78 22.02
CA SER A 902 6.64 19.93 20.55
C SER A 902 5.18 19.80 20.12
N ALA A 903 4.73 20.71 19.28
CA ALA A 903 3.43 20.66 18.61
C ALA A 903 3.65 20.61 17.10
N THR A 904 3.10 19.59 16.42
CA THR A 904 3.20 19.42 14.97
C THR A 904 1.82 19.43 14.35
N ALA A 905 1.56 20.41 13.47
CA ALA A 905 0.36 20.45 12.65
C ALA A 905 0.64 19.79 11.30
N PHE A 906 -0.26 18.92 10.85
CA PHE A 906 -0.24 18.29 9.52
C PHE A 906 -1.44 18.80 8.73
N TYR A 907 -1.20 19.21 7.48
CA TYR A 907 -2.21 19.74 6.57
C TYR A 907 -2.29 18.91 5.29
N VAL A 908 -3.51 18.58 4.90
CA VAL A 908 -3.86 18.00 3.59
C VAL A 908 -4.92 18.89 2.94
N GLY A 909 -4.64 19.40 1.76
CA GLY A 909 -5.54 20.26 1.00
C GLY A 909 -6.80 19.53 0.53
N LYS A 910 -7.86 20.29 0.27
CA LYS A 910 -9.12 19.74 -0.22
C LYS A 910 -8.95 19.04 -1.58
N ILE A 911 -9.75 18.00 -1.80
CA ILE A 911 -9.73 17.17 -3.01
C ILE A 911 -11.08 17.24 -3.70
N LYS A 912 -11.09 17.51 -5.00
CA LYS A 912 -12.31 17.47 -5.79
C LYS A 912 -12.71 16.01 -6.06
N ALA A 913 -13.98 15.68 -5.83
CA ALA A 913 -14.51 14.32 -5.90
C ALA A 913 -14.74 13.85 -7.35
N VAL A 914 -13.75 14.05 -8.21
CA VAL A 914 -13.75 13.72 -9.65
C VAL A 914 -12.45 13.02 -9.99
N SER A 915 -12.46 12.24 -11.07
CA SER A 915 -11.24 11.67 -11.65
C SER A 915 -11.37 11.58 -13.17
N ALA A 916 -10.36 12.05 -13.88
CA ALA A 916 -10.35 12.11 -15.34
C ALA A 916 -10.34 10.70 -15.98
N ASP A 917 -9.71 9.72 -15.35
CA ASP A 917 -9.70 8.33 -15.79
C ASP A 917 -10.97 7.55 -15.43
N GLN A 918 -11.89 8.17 -14.68
CA GLN A 918 -13.24 7.65 -14.44
C GLN A 918 -14.30 8.36 -15.27
N GLY A 919 -13.89 8.94 -16.39
CA GLY A 919 -14.79 9.53 -17.39
C GLY A 919 -15.04 11.03 -17.24
N ASN A 920 -14.35 11.71 -16.33
CA ASN A 920 -14.50 13.16 -16.12
C ASN A 920 -13.26 13.95 -16.56
N LEU A 921 -13.07 14.08 -17.88
CA LEU A 921 -11.92 14.79 -18.45
C LEU A 921 -11.91 16.30 -18.15
N THR A 922 -13.07 16.90 -17.84
CA THR A 922 -13.19 18.34 -17.56
C THR A 922 -12.99 18.68 -16.08
N ASN A 923 -12.97 17.68 -15.21
CA ASN A 923 -12.94 17.84 -13.75
C ASN A 923 -14.09 18.72 -13.20
N GLU A 924 -15.24 18.68 -13.83
CA GLU A 924 -16.44 19.43 -13.37
C GLU A 924 -17.24 18.59 -12.36
N CYS A 925 -17.84 19.27 -11.39
CA CYS A 925 -18.68 18.63 -10.38
C CYS A 925 -19.92 17.93 -10.93
N SER A 926 -20.45 18.39 -12.07
CA SER A 926 -21.58 17.75 -12.76
C SER A 926 -21.35 16.31 -13.18
N ALA A 927 -20.08 15.92 -13.28
CA ALA A 927 -19.65 14.54 -13.52
C ALA A 927 -18.90 13.96 -12.32
N SER A 928 -19.23 14.40 -11.09
CA SER A 928 -18.72 13.83 -9.85
C SER A 928 -18.94 12.32 -9.83
N LEU A 929 -17.99 11.58 -9.26
CA LEU A 929 -18.12 10.15 -9.00
C LEU A 929 -19.26 9.84 -8.02
N TYR A 930 -19.75 10.87 -7.33
CA TYR A 930 -20.95 10.78 -6.52
C TYR A 930 -22.18 10.93 -7.39
N LYS A 931 -23.12 10.03 -7.23
CA LYS A 931 -24.48 10.23 -7.71
C LYS A 931 -25.19 11.17 -6.74
N VAL A 932 -24.76 12.41 -6.67
CA VAL A 932 -25.49 13.44 -5.93
C VAL A 932 -26.68 13.85 -6.78
N PRO A 933 -27.86 14.18 -6.21
CA PRO A 933 -28.94 14.83 -6.96
C PRO A 933 -28.37 16.00 -7.77
N THR A 934 -28.65 16.02 -9.07
CA THR A 934 -28.06 16.98 -10.03
C THR A 934 -28.54 18.42 -9.83
N ASP A 935 -29.43 18.65 -8.86
CA ASP A 935 -30.08 19.93 -8.57
C ASP A 935 -30.33 20.06 -7.06
N GLY A 936 -29.67 21.00 -6.44
CA GLY A 936 -29.84 21.34 -5.02
C GLY A 936 -28.58 21.90 -4.36
N PRO A 937 -28.72 22.54 -3.21
CA PRO A 937 -27.58 23.14 -2.48
C PRO A 937 -26.52 22.11 -2.01
N ASP A 938 -26.90 20.83 -1.93
CA ASP A 938 -25.99 19.77 -1.48
C ASP A 938 -25.08 19.24 -2.59
N PHE A 939 -25.35 19.57 -3.85
CA PHE A 939 -24.50 19.21 -4.99
C PHE A 939 -23.07 19.76 -4.83
N GLU A 940 -22.91 21.01 -4.49
CA GLU A 940 -21.58 21.61 -4.28
C GLU A 940 -20.89 21.06 -3.04
N ARG A 941 -21.65 20.73 -2.00
CA ARG A 941 -21.11 20.17 -0.75
C ARG A 941 -20.37 18.86 -0.95
N PHE A 942 -20.86 17.97 -1.80
CA PHE A 942 -20.24 16.69 -2.07
C PHE A 942 -19.31 16.69 -3.29
N CYS A 943 -19.10 17.85 -3.91
CA CYS A 943 -18.12 18.02 -4.96
C CYS A 943 -16.67 18.02 -4.44
N TYR A 944 -16.49 18.41 -3.18
CA TYR A 944 -15.19 18.49 -2.55
C TYR A 944 -15.16 17.61 -1.29
N ILE A 945 -14.01 16.95 -1.11
CA ILE A 945 -13.58 16.40 0.16
C ILE A 945 -12.78 17.50 0.82
N ASP A 946 -13.23 17.96 1.98
CA ASP A 946 -12.67 19.15 2.64
C ASP A 946 -11.19 18.97 3.01
N ASP A 947 -10.51 20.07 3.26
CA ASP A 947 -9.17 20.09 3.83
C ASP A 947 -9.16 19.46 5.22
N PHE A 948 -8.00 18.92 5.58
CA PHE A 948 -7.84 18.18 6.83
C PHE A 948 -6.60 18.65 7.58
N VAL A 949 -6.80 19.01 8.85
CA VAL A 949 -5.72 19.43 9.76
C VAL A 949 -5.75 18.57 11.00
N THR A 950 -4.62 18.00 11.37
CA THR A 950 -4.41 17.40 12.69
C THR A 950 -3.24 18.08 13.39
N VAL A 951 -3.29 18.10 14.72
CA VAL A 951 -2.20 18.60 15.56
C VAL A 951 -1.81 17.53 16.55
N ASP A 952 -0.55 17.15 16.51
CA ASP A 952 0.05 16.22 17.47
C ASP A 952 0.86 17.01 18.49
N LEU A 953 0.79 16.63 19.76
CA LEU A 953 1.54 17.22 20.86
C LEU A 953 2.43 16.15 21.49
N ASN A 954 3.70 16.44 21.66
CA ASN A 954 4.66 15.57 22.34
C ASN A 954 5.39 16.33 23.44
N ALA A 955 5.39 15.79 24.64
CA ALA A 955 6.13 16.33 25.79
C ALA A 955 7.14 15.29 26.26
N THR A 956 8.39 15.68 26.42
CA THR A 956 9.47 14.82 26.90
C THR A 956 10.14 15.47 28.10
N GLN A 957 10.34 14.71 29.16
CA GLN A 957 11.08 15.12 30.37
C GLN A 957 12.26 14.17 30.57
N ARG A 958 13.46 14.68 30.44
CA ARG A 958 14.67 13.99 30.90
C ARG A 958 14.77 14.17 32.43
N VAL A 959 14.81 13.05 33.14
CA VAL A 959 14.92 13.03 34.59
C VAL A 959 16.40 13.09 35.04
N ASN A 960 17.23 12.41 34.29
CA ASN A 960 18.68 12.37 34.38
C ASN A 960 19.26 11.83 33.06
N ASP A 961 20.55 11.66 32.97
CA ASP A 961 21.24 11.16 31.78
C ASP A 961 20.81 9.76 31.35
N ASN A 962 20.22 8.99 32.27
CA ASN A 962 19.85 7.60 32.04
C ASN A 962 18.37 7.39 31.79
N PHE A 963 17.48 8.32 32.15
CA PHE A 963 16.03 8.12 32.07
C PHE A 963 15.30 9.35 31.55
N SER A 964 14.42 9.12 30.57
CA SER A 964 13.46 10.10 30.08
C SER A 964 12.07 9.50 30.02
N PHE A 965 11.06 10.34 30.25
CA PHE A 965 9.66 10.01 30.06
C PHE A 965 9.08 10.89 28.96
N PHE A 966 8.18 10.33 28.17
CA PHE A 966 7.46 11.12 27.18
C PHE A 966 5.96 10.82 27.21
N PHE A 967 5.21 11.82 26.77
CA PHE A 967 3.76 11.73 26.60
C PHE A 967 3.37 12.39 25.29
N THR A 968 2.67 11.63 24.45
CA THR A 968 2.24 12.07 23.11
C THR A 968 0.72 12.05 23.03
N VAL A 969 0.13 13.13 22.53
CA VAL A 969 -1.28 13.20 22.15
C VAL A 969 -1.33 13.36 20.63
N LYS A 970 -1.73 12.35 19.91
CA LYS A 970 -1.99 12.44 18.48
C LYS A 970 -3.40 12.97 18.24
N ASN A 971 -3.56 13.79 17.20
CA ASN A 971 -4.83 14.45 16.87
C ASN A 971 -5.45 15.15 18.10
N LEU A 972 -4.72 16.07 18.68
CA LEU A 972 -5.03 16.78 19.93
C LEU A 972 -6.46 17.34 19.98
N PHE A 973 -6.98 17.82 18.86
CA PHE A 973 -8.30 18.43 18.76
C PHE A 973 -9.41 17.45 18.34
N ASP A 974 -9.12 16.16 18.24
CA ASP A 974 -10.03 15.11 17.76
C ASP A 974 -10.68 15.47 16.41
N ALA A 975 -9.89 16.05 15.50
CA ALA A 975 -10.35 16.41 14.18
C ALA A 975 -10.85 15.14 13.45
N SER A 976 -12.08 15.18 12.98
CA SER A 976 -12.72 14.07 12.27
C SER A 976 -12.31 14.05 10.79
N ALA A 977 -12.21 12.87 10.20
CA ALA A 977 -11.91 12.73 8.78
C ALA A 977 -12.98 13.42 7.91
N PRO A 978 -12.62 14.14 6.85
CA PRO A 978 -13.58 14.63 5.89
C PRO A 978 -14.36 13.50 5.21
N ILE A 979 -15.62 13.77 4.88
CA ILE A 979 -16.48 12.79 4.22
C ILE A 979 -16.06 12.63 2.76
N ALA A 980 -15.75 11.41 2.37
CA ALA A 980 -15.36 11.05 1.01
C ALA A 980 -16.22 9.87 0.51
N PRO A 981 -17.48 10.11 0.05
CA PRO A 981 -18.42 9.04 -0.28
C PRO A 981 -17.98 8.12 -1.40
N ALA A 982 -17.14 8.58 -2.34
CA ALA A 982 -16.57 7.76 -3.41
C ALA A 982 -15.11 7.39 -3.16
N ALA A 983 -14.76 7.15 -1.90
CA ALA A 983 -13.40 6.75 -1.56
C ALA A 983 -13.00 5.46 -2.26
N TYR A 984 -11.78 5.42 -2.75
CA TYR A 984 -11.17 4.22 -3.32
C TYR A 984 -11.08 3.11 -2.26
N ALA A 985 -11.00 1.88 -2.74
CA ALA A 985 -10.74 0.73 -1.91
C ALA A 985 -11.87 0.38 -0.91
N SER A 986 -13.09 0.73 -1.26
CA SER A 986 -14.29 0.43 -0.46
C SER A 986 -14.22 0.94 0.98
N ALA A 987 -13.38 1.92 1.26
CA ALA A 987 -13.36 2.60 2.54
C ALA A 987 -14.69 3.37 2.70
N PRO A 988 -15.44 3.16 3.77
CA PRO A 988 -16.72 3.83 3.91
C PRO A 988 -16.53 5.30 4.25
N ASN A 989 -16.76 6.15 3.24
CA ASN A 989 -16.85 7.60 3.35
C ASN A 989 -15.60 8.35 3.80
N PHE A 990 -14.39 7.80 3.61
CA PHE A 990 -13.13 8.46 3.92
C PHE A 990 -11.98 8.03 2.99
N LEU A 991 -10.92 8.84 2.93
CA LEU A 991 -9.70 8.49 2.21
C LEU A 991 -8.67 7.92 3.18
N THR A 992 -8.33 6.63 3.03
CA THR A 992 -7.42 5.92 3.94
C THR A 992 -6.00 6.52 3.96
N THR A 993 -5.51 7.00 2.82
CA THR A 993 -4.17 7.56 2.73
C THR A 993 -4.06 8.89 3.46
N TRP A 994 -5.06 9.77 3.34
CA TRP A 994 -4.94 11.17 3.78
C TRP A 994 -5.62 11.45 5.12
N HIS A 995 -6.70 10.75 5.45
CA HIS A 995 -7.58 11.11 6.55
C HIS A 995 -7.59 10.08 7.69
N TYR A 996 -6.66 9.14 7.66
CA TYR A 996 -6.60 8.02 8.58
C TYR A 996 -6.62 8.45 10.07
N GLN A 997 -5.85 9.48 10.45
CA GLN A 997 -5.79 9.97 11.83
C GLN A 997 -7.13 10.49 12.33
N GLY A 998 -7.96 11.07 11.47
CA GLY A 998 -9.30 11.55 11.81
C GLY A 998 -10.29 10.44 12.13
N LEU A 999 -10.00 9.21 11.70
CA LEU A 999 -10.81 8.03 12.01
C LEU A 999 -10.37 7.38 13.32
N ILE A 1000 -9.08 7.29 13.55
CA ILE A 1000 -8.56 6.81 14.82
C ILE A 1000 -8.97 7.79 15.94
N GLY A 1001 -8.98 9.09 15.65
CA GLY A 1001 -9.30 10.14 16.60
C GLY A 1001 -8.14 10.49 17.52
N ARG A 1002 -8.43 11.14 18.64
CA ARG A 1002 -7.42 11.48 19.64
C ARG A 1002 -6.82 10.23 20.26
N GLN A 1003 -5.48 10.11 20.25
CA GLN A 1003 -4.75 9.02 20.88
C GLN A 1003 -3.80 9.54 21.94
N PHE A 1004 -3.69 8.81 23.03
CA PHE A 1004 -2.75 9.07 24.10
C PHE A 1004 -1.69 7.97 24.10
N ARG A 1005 -0.42 8.35 24.12
CA ARG A 1005 0.71 7.45 24.24
C ARG A 1005 1.62 7.93 25.34
N ALA A 1006 2.16 7.02 26.11
CA ALA A 1006 3.14 7.32 27.15
C ALA A 1006 4.24 6.27 27.13
N GLY A 1007 5.46 6.69 27.39
CA GLY A 1007 6.59 5.79 27.42
C GLY A 1007 7.76 6.32 28.22
N ALA A 1008 8.73 5.45 28.39
CA ALA A 1008 9.99 5.74 29.02
C ALA A 1008 11.14 5.23 28.15
N THR A 1009 12.21 6.02 28.07
CA THR A 1009 13.50 5.60 27.54
C THR A 1009 14.51 5.46 28.65
N PHE A 1010 15.43 4.54 28.51
CA PHE A 1010 16.54 4.37 29.44
C PHE A 1010 17.83 4.07 28.68
N GLY A 1011 18.97 4.62 29.18
CA GLY A 1011 20.30 4.44 28.61
C GLY A 1011 21.37 4.31 29.69
N PHE A 1012 22.33 3.40 29.52
CA PHE A 1012 23.43 3.14 30.47
C PHE A 1012 24.74 2.92 29.73
#